data_f094f018f74333380774a8820bbc0fe9
#
_entry.id   f094f018f74333380774a8820bbc0fe9
#
_cell.length_a   1.000
_cell.length_b   1.000
_cell.length_c   1.000
_cell.angle_alpha   90.00
_cell.angle_beta   90.00
_cell.angle_gamma   90.00
#
_symmetry.space_group_name_H-M   'P 1'
#
loop_
_entity.id
_entity.type
_entity.pdbx_description
1 polymer ?
#
loop_
_entity_poly.entity_id
_entity_poly.type
_entity_poly.pdbx_seq_one_letter_code
_entity_poly.pdbx_strand_id
1 'polypeptide(L)'
;MHIRDETDPQHPAPLDWTAIRERLEGERGAGYWRSLEQLADEPAFAAFVEAEFPSIAPQMDRRRFLQVMGASMAMAGLAGCSEPEKGVPYVLQPEKIIPGEAQWYATTVTFAGYAQPVLGRTHVGRPTKLEGNPDHPVSRGASTATIQAAILQLYDPDRSQAPRFKGVPATWDSFQLEASRLAERLDGKAGRGLHVLIGATSSPTLQRQFSEMLQRWPEARLYRHEPFEGDHYRTAERTFGRALETHYRFDAAEWVLSFEHDWLGLGPRELPHAVRWGERKRLAAKGEGEARLLVVESVPTLTGAKASERKRIEPETLQAYVQALSAALGEGDGPAQPLPVERQRWIEAVANELKARAGRCLVTAGERTPVAVQAAVHRLNQRLGNVGKTLTYSEPVVWLEAGNRRLGDLPGLVEAIRGDQVEALLMLECNPVDTAPADLELEKVLDEVPLRIHAGLYYDETAAYCHWHLPLTHDLDGWQDARAADGSVCLGQPLVRTFYSSRTLSEVLALMQGDLNPDGRAELRKTWQSLDESAWRQALERGFIENTALPPLAIEAAPAMWDAEPAPDEGLTLRFLPDPSVWDGRLANLGWLQELPKPITKLTWDNVIGVAPKLAEEHGLSNGDLVRVTLGRHVVIGPAWIMPGHAERTLSLYAGYGRTRAGRVADRLGYDIAPLRTAGDPWLRRGASLEKTGEFLPLATTQSHHIPHGKEAIKSEPRDEAYRKVPTEPLYLFEQAKTLYPPTPPSEPVWGMTIDLDQCIGCNACIVACQAENNIPVVGKEQVTMGRNMHWLRVDHYYKGDPAEPESSAFQPVPCMHCEQAPCEVGCPVNATVHGPDGLNEQIYNRCIGTRTCASYCPYKVRRFNWFDWTGDDEPSIQHQRNPNVTVRSRGVMEKCTYCVQRISEARIAARIEDRPVADGEVQTACQQSCPTQAIVFGDLSDPGARVREGRDTKRHYGLLEELGTRPKTTYLGVVELPKIVEGEP
;
A
#
# COMPACT_ATOMS: atom_id res chain seq x y z
N MET A 1 -35.14 -7.99 34.37
CA MET A 1 -35.69 -9.35 34.39
C MET A 1 -37.20 -9.21 34.50
N HIS A 2 -37.90 -9.00 33.37
CA HIS A 2 -39.34 -9.04 33.31
C HIS A 2 -39.72 -10.33 32.62
N ILE A 3 -40.35 -11.21 33.34
CA ILE A 3 -41.00 -12.41 32.83
C ILE A 3 -42.17 -11.91 31.97
N ARG A 4 -42.13 -12.14 30.64
CA ARG A 4 -43.25 -11.89 29.74
C ARG A 4 -44.27 -13.00 29.93
N ASP A 5 -45.49 -12.54 30.13
CA ASP A 5 -46.69 -13.40 30.24
C ASP A 5 -46.99 -14.01 28.86
N GLU A 6 -47.03 -15.33 28.76
CA GLU A 6 -47.16 -16.05 27.47
C GLU A 6 -48.63 -16.14 26.98
N THR A 7 -49.51 -15.23 27.37
CA THR A 7 -50.96 -15.31 27.02
C THR A 7 -51.49 -13.98 26.50
N ASP A 8 -50.83 -13.35 25.52
CA ASP A 8 -51.43 -12.25 24.76
C ASP A 8 -52.01 -12.77 23.44
N PRO A 9 -53.36 -12.70 23.24
CA PRO A 9 -54.02 -13.27 22.04
C PRO A 9 -53.76 -12.50 20.74
N GLN A 10 -52.93 -11.47 20.73
CA GLN A 10 -52.68 -10.61 19.56
C GLN A 10 -51.41 -10.92 18.78
N HIS A 11 -50.59 -11.89 19.19
CA HIS A 11 -49.45 -12.32 18.39
C HIS A 11 -49.69 -13.71 17.80
N PRO A 12 -49.47 -13.88 16.50
CA PRO A 12 -49.54 -15.22 15.89
C PRO A 12 -48.49 -16.13 16.55
N ALA A 13 -48.86 -17.41 16.72
CA ALA A 13 -47.95 -18.41 17.24
C ALA A 13 -46.62 -18.38 16.47
N PRO A 14 -45.46 -18.44 17.14
CA PRO A 14 -44.16 -18.40 16.46
C PRO A 14 -44.06 -19.57 15.48
N LEU A 15 -43.62 -19.28 14.25
CA LEU A 15 -43.37 -20.29 13.22
C LEU A 15 -42.26 -21.23 13.70
N ASP A 16 -42.52 -22.55 13.57
CA ASP A 16 -41.52 -23.56 13.80
C ASP A 16 -40.55 -23.65 12.62
N TRP A 17 -39.49 -22.82 12.67
CA TRP A 17 -38.48 -22.74 11.63
C TRP A 17 -37.72 -24.05 11.44
N THR A 18 -37.61 -24.88 12.48
CA THR A 18 -36.92 -26.17 12.43
C THR A 18 -37.74 -27.17 11.59
N ALA A 19 -39.06 -27.28 11.86
CA ALA A 19 -39.95 -28.15 11.06
C ALA A 19 -40.07 -27.69 9.60
N ILE A 20 -40.06 -26.36 9.33
CA ILE A 20 -40.07 -25.82 7.98
C ILE A 20 -38.78 -26.20 7.25
N ARG A 21 -37.62 -26.08 7.91
CA ARG A 21 -36.35 -26.43 7.34
C ARG A 21 -36.22 -27.90 7.02
N GLU A 22 -36.57 -28.79 7.97
CA GLU A 22 -36.59 -30.25 7.75
C GLU A 22 -37.44 -30.67 6.57
N ARG A 23 -38.61 -30.02 6.39
CA ARG A 23 -39.51 -30.28 5.25
C ARG A 23 -38.92 -29.86 3.91
N LEU A 24 -38.14 -28.80 3.86
CA LEU A 24 -37.50 -28.27 2.65
C LEU A 24 -36.17 -28.95 2.31
N GLU A 25 -35.41 -29.45 3.25
CA GLU A 25 -34.11 -30.07 3.03
C GLU A 25 -34.14 -31.36 2.21
N GLY A 26 -35.23 -32.06 2.20
CA GLY A 26 -35.39 -33.31 1.42
C GLY A 26 -35.86 -33.12 -0.02
N GLU A 27 -36.29 -31.92 -0.44
CA GLU A 27 -36.97 -31.68 -1.70
C GLU A 27 -36.08 -30.97 -2.73
N ARG A 28 -36.16 -31.36 -4.01
CA ARG A 28 -35.40 -30.73 -5.11
C ARG A 28 -36.30 -30.50 -6.34
N GLY A 29 -35.98 -29.50 -7.15
CA GLY A 29 -36.66 -29.20 -8.40
C GLY A 29 -38.15 -28.88 -8.23
N ALA A 30 -39.01 -29.55 -8.97
CA ALA A 30 -40.47 -29.31 -8.93
C ALA A 30 -41.13 -29.65 -7.58
N GLY A 31 -40.57 -30.60 -6.81
CA GLY A 31 -41.02 -30.93 -5.46
C GLY A 31 -40.76 -29.75 -4.50
N TYR A 32 -39.59 -29.20 -4.52
CA TYR A 32 -39.21 -28.03 -3.71
C TYR A 32 -40.15 -26.83 -3.96
N TRP A 33 -40.45 -26.50 -5.20
CA TRP A 33 -41.37 -25.40 -5.52
C TRP A 33 -42.79 -25.66 -5.04
N ARG A 34 -43.25 -26.89 -5.06
CA ARG A 34 -44.59 -27.27 -4.50
C ARG A 34 -44.61 -27.11 -2.98
N SER A 35 -43.55 -27.50 -2.30
CA SER A 35 -43.44 -27.34 -0.85
C SER A 35 -43.38 -25.85 -0.43
N LEU A 36 -42.78 -24.99 -1.25
CA LEU A 36 -42.82 -23.53 -1.05
C LEU A 36 -44.22 -22.95 -1.31
N GLU A 37 -44.95 -23.43 -2.34
CA GLU A 37 -46.31 -23.01 -2.57
C GLU A 37 -47.26 -23.44 -1.42
N GLN A 38 -47.08 -24.65 -0.89
CA GLN A 38 -47.83 -25.13 0.26
C GLN A 38 -47.52 -24.31 1.53
N LEU A 39 -46.25 -23.94 1.76
CA LEU A 39 -45.88 -23.08 2.85
C LEU A 39 -46.46 -21.66 2.72
N ALA A 40 -46.50 -21.12 1.49
CA ALA A 40 -47.08 -19.80 1.23
C ALA A 40 -48.59 -19.73 1.49
N ASP A 41 -49.30 -20.86 1.35
CA ASP A 41 -50.72 -20.96 1.58
C ASP A 41 -51.06 -21.29 3.06
N GLU A 42 -50.06 -21.51 3.93
CA GLU A 42 -50.29 -21.74 5.35
C GLU A 42 -50.71 -20.44 6.10
N PRO A 43 -51.82 -20.45 6.86
CA PRO A 43 -52.32 -19.25 7.56
C PRO A 43 -51.33 -18.65 8.55
N ALA A 44 -50.51 -19.47 9.22
CA ALA A 44 -49.50 -19.02 10.18
C ALA A 44 -48.35 -18.24 9.49
N PHE A 45 -47.94 -18.68 8.31
CA PHE A 45 -46.92 -18.00 7.51
C PHE A 45 -47.47 -16.68 6.93
N ALA A 46 -48.69 -16.67 6.46
CA ALA A 46 -49.33 -15.46 5.98
C ALA A 46 -49.49 -14.39 7.08
N ALA A 47 -49.89 -14.82 8.30
CA ALA A 47 -49.98 -13.92 9.45
C ALA A 47 -48.62 -13.37 9.90
N PHE A 48 -47.57 -14.17 9.84
CA PHE A 48 -46.21 -13.73 10.12
C PHE A 48 -45.73 -12.64 9.14
N VAL A 49 -45.96 -12.86 7.83
CA VAL A 49 -45.58 -11.91 6.78
C VAL A 49 -46.33 -10.58 6.91
N GLU A 50 -47.61 -10.61 7.29
CA GLU A 50 -48.44 -9.43 7.49
C GLU A 50 -48.00 -8.62 8.72
N ALA A 51 -47.54 -9.31 9.78
CA ALA A 51 -47.05 -8.69 10.99
C ALA A 51 -45.66 -8.05 10.80
N GLU A 52 -44.73 -8.69 10.08
CA GLU A 52 -43.36 -8.23 9.90
C GLU A 52 -43.20 -7.21 8.75
N PHE A 53 -44.07 -7.24 7.74
CA PHE A 53 -43.99 -6.39 6.54
C PHE A 53 -45.29 -5.66 6.18
N PRO A 54 -45.89 -4.91 7.12
CA PRO A 54 -47.22 -4.31 6.93
C PRO A 54 -47.31 -3.28 5.80
N SER A 55 -46.18 -2.69 5.37
CA SER A 55 -46.15 -1.67 4.31
C SER A 55 -45.97 -2.22 2.89
N ILE A 56 -45.59 -3.49 2.74
CA ILE A 56 -45.27 -4.12 1.45
C ILE A 56 -46.36 -5.12 1.05
N ALA A 57 -46.94 -5.80 2.01
CA ALA A 57 -48.00 -6.82 1.78
C ALA A 57 -49.20 -6.32 0.97
N PRO A 58 -49.69 -5.07 1.06
CA PRO A 58 -50.82 -4.57 0.29
C PRO A 58 -50.51 -4.19 -1.16
N GLN A 59 -49.23 -4.07 -1.57
CA GLN A 59 -48.85 -3.49 -2.86
C GLN A 59 -48.53 -4.53 -3.95
N MET A 60 -48.38 -5.79 -3.59
CA MET A 60 -48.14 -6.89 -4.52
C MET A 60 -49.27 -7.93 -4.43
N ASP A 61 -49.51 -8.64 -5.53
CA ASP A 61 -50.36 -9.85 -5.53
C ASP A 61 -49.81 -10.80 -4.44
N ARG A 62 -50.67 -11.06 -3.43
CA ARG A 62 -50.32 -11.78 -2.18
C ARG A 62 -49.61 -13.11 -2.47
N ARG A 63 -50.02 -13.82 -3.49
CA ARG A 63 -49.42 -15.11 -3.88
C ARG A 63 -48.03 -14.96 -4.46
N ARG A 64 -47.80 -13.91 -5.24
CA ARG A 64 -46.49 -13.59 -5.85
C ARG A 64 -45.49 -13.08 -4.83
N PHE A 65 -45.96 -12.27 -3.86
CA PHE A 65 -45.15 -11.79 -2.76
C PHE A 65 -44.68 -12.92 -1.84
N LEU A 66 -45.61 -13.83 -1.47
CA LEU A 66 -45.29 -15.00 -0.64
C LEU A 66 -44.34 -15.98 -1.36
N GLN A 67 -44.48 -16.15 -2.68
CA GLN A 67 -43.59 -16.97 -3.50
C GLN A 67 -42.17 -16.37 -3.58
N VAL A 68 -42.05 -15.05 -3.75
CA VAL A 68 -40.75 -14.36 -3.79
C VAL A 68 -40.06 -14.37 -2.42
N MET A 69 -40.84 -14.18 -1.36
CA MET A 69 -40.30 -14.26 0.02
C MET A 69 -39.89 -15.68 0.38
N GLY A 70 -40.71 -16.67 0.06
CA GLY A 70 -40.37 -18.08 0.26
C GLY A 70 -39.14 -18.51 -0.53
N ALA A 71 -39.02 -18.07 -1.78
CA ALA A 71 -37.81 -18.30 -2.59
C ALA A 71 -36.57 -17.55 -2.06
N SER A 72 -36.74 -16.32 -1.57
CA SER A 72 -35.67 -15.55 -0.99
C SER A 72 -35.16 -16.12 0.33
N MET A 73 -36.09 -16.59 1.19
CA MET A 73 -35.70 -17.25 2.44
C MET A 73 -35.10 -18.64 2.21
N ALA A 74 -35.56 -19.36 1.22
CA ALA A 74 -34.98 -20.64 0.83
C ALA A 74 -33.58 -20.45 0.20
N MET A 75 -33.37 -19.43 -0.64
CA MET A 75 -32.05 -19.09 -1.18
C MET A 75 -31.13 -18.54 -0.09
N ALA A 76 -31.61 -17.74 0.84
CA ALA A 76 -30.84 -17.30 2.00
C ALA A 76 -30.47 -18.47 2.93
N GLY A 77 -31.36 -19.45 3.09
CA GLY A 77 -31.07 -20.69 3.82
C GLY A 77 -30.09 -21.62 3.11
N LEU A 78 -30.01 -21.57 1.77
CA LEU A 78 -29.09 -22.39 0.96
C LEU A 78 -27.75 -21.67 0.71
N ALA A 79 -27.71 -20.33 0.73
CA ALA A 79 -26.52 -19.54 0.49
C ALA A 79 -25.85 -18.99 1.76
N GLY A 80 -26.49 -19.05 2.92
CA GLY A 80 -26.13 -18.22 4.05
C GLY A 80 -25.87 -18.89 5.37
N CYS A 81 -25.77 -20.20 5.46
CA CYS A 81 -25.37 -20.88 6.68
C CYS A 81 -24.30 -21.92 6.44
N SER A 82 -23.06 -21.47 6.16
CA SER A 82 -22.01 -22.12 6.92
C SER A 82 -22.28 -21.71 8.37
N GLU A 83 -22.79 -22.61 9.22
CA GLU A 83 -22.73 -22.41 10.67
C GLU A 83 -21.33 -21.86 10.99
N PRO A 84 -21.20 -20.85 11.87
CA PRO A 84 -19.87 -20.45 12.33
C PRO A 84 -19.21 -21.74 12.77
N GLU A 85 -18.03 -22.05 12.24
CA GLU A 85 -17.30 -23.27 12.54
C GLU A 85 -17.37 -23.45 14.05
N LYS A 86 -18.17 -24.44 14.49
CA LYS A 86 -18.30 -24.74 15.92
C LYS A 86 -16.87 -25.05 16.36
N GLY A 87 -16.33 -24.23 17.26
CA GLY A 87 -15.00 -24.44 17.76
C GLY A 87 -14.93 -25.87 18.29
N VAL A 88 -14.39 -26.78 17.52
CA VAL A 88 -14.16 -28.17 17.94
C VAL A 88 -12.99 -28.11 18.91
N PRO A 89 -13.16 -28.48 20.17
CA PRO A 89 -12.06 -28.55 21.12
C PRO A 89 -10.95 -29.44 20.55
N TYR A 90 -9.70 -29.02 20.69
CA TYR A 90 -8.59 -29.89 20.33
C TYR A 90 -8.70 -31.24 21.04
N VAL A 91 -8.60 -32.33 20.30
CA VAL A 91 -8.48 -33.69 20.88
C VAL A 91 -7.10 -33.84 21.53
N LEU A 92 -6.07 -33.22 20.93
CA LEU A 92 -4.74 -33.01 21.50
C LEU A 92 -4.41 -31.52 21.32
N GLN A 93 -4.30 -30.80 22.43
CA GLN A 93 -3.88 -29.40 22.36
C GLN A 93 -2.43 -29.34 21.88
N PRO A 94 -2.10 -28.58 20.84
CA PRO A 94 -0.73 -28.37 20.43
C PRO A 94 0.10 -27.77 21.58
N GLU A 95 1.29 -28.29 21.82
CA GLU A 95 2.12 -27.94 23.00
C GLU A 95 2.43 -26.42 23.10
N LYS A 96 2.47 -25.73 21.99
CA LYS A 96 2.84 -24.30 21.92
C LYS A 96 1.68 -23.35 21.70
N ILE A 97 0.44 -23.82 21.69
CA ILE A 97 -0.75 -22.95 21.49
C ILE A 97 -1.43 -22.74 22.83
N ILE A 98 -1.34 -21.51 23.34
CA ILE A 98 -2.07 -21.05 24.50
C ILE A 98 -3.27 -20.23 23.99
N PRO A 99 -4.52 -20.64 24.27
CA PRO A 99 -5.70 -19.87 23.87
C PRO A 99 -5.64 -18.43 24.40
N GLY A 100 -5.82 -17.45 23.49
CA GLY A 100 -5.75 -16.02 23.83
C GLY A 100 -4.37 -15.41 23.58
N GLU A 101 -3.32 -16.19 23.44
CA GLU A 101 -1.99 -15.70 23.04
C GLU A 101 -1.80 -15.76 21.53
N ALA A 102 -1.32 -14.66 20.95
CA ALA A 102 -1.01 -14.60 19.55
C ALA A 102 0.32 -15.31 19.25
N GLN A 103 0.38 -16.00 18.11
CA GLN A 103 1.62 -16.57 17.60
C GLN A 103 2.13 -15.79 16.39
N TRP A 104 3.44 -15.73 16.23
CA TRP A 104 4.11 -15.03 15.15
C TRP A 104 4.84 -16.04 14.26
N TYR A 105 4.67 -15.89 12.96
CA TYR A 105 5.35 -16.72 11.96
C TYR A 105 6.03 -15.81 10.93
N ALA A 106 7.29 -16.10 10.66
CA ALA A 106 8.00 -15.43 9.58
C ALA A 106 7.48 -15.94 8.22
N THR A 107 7.20 -15.04 7.32
CA THR A 107 6.73 -15.32 5.96
C THR A 107 7.09 -14.14 5.04
N THR A 108 6.61 -14.16 3.82
CA THR A 108 6.81 -13.05 2.88
C THR A 108 5.55 -12.77 2.09
N VAL A 109 5.35 -11.51 1.70
CA VAL A 109 4.42 -11.12 0.64
C VAL A 109 5.23 -10.57 -0.52
N THR A 110 4.71 -10.68 -1.73
CA THR A 110 5.39 -10.17 -2.94
C THR A 110 4.74 -8.88 -3.43
N PHE A 111 5.56 -7.98 -3.92
CA PHE A 111 5.07 -6.76 -4.57
C PHE A 111 5.91 -6.47 -5.81
N ALA A 112 5.28 -6.51 -6.99
CA ALA A 112 5.92 -6.30 -8.29
C ALA A 112 7.23 -7.10 -8.45
N GLY A 113 7.20 -8.39 -8.06
CA GLY A 113 8.31 -9.33 -8.19
C GLY A 113 9.32 -9.34 -7.05
N TYR A 114 9.24 -8.46 -6.06
CA TYR A 114 10.15 -8.40 -4.92
C TYR A 114 9.50 -8.89 -3.64
N ALA A 115 10.22 -9.73 -2.89
CA ALA A 115 9.79 -10.19 -1.57
C ALA A 115 9.81 -9.05 -0.55
N GLN A 116 8.75 -8.99 0.24
CA GLN A 116 8.63 -8.12 1.42
C GLN A 116 8.61 -9.03 2.66
N PRO A 117 9.72 -9.15 3.39
CA PRO A 117 9.81 -10.05 4.54
C PRO A 117 8.99 -9.55 5.72
N VAL A 118 8.09 -10.40 6.22
CA VAL A 118 7.14 -10.06 7.28
C VAL A 118 7.04 -11.12 8.36
N LEU A 119 6.54 -10.70 9.51
CA LEU A 119 6.00 -11.56 10.56
C LEU A 119 4.47 -11.48 10.53
N GLY A 120 3.82 -12.62 10.43
CA GLY A 120 2.38 -12.75 10.50
C GLY A 120 1.91 -13.10 11.91
N ARG A 121 1.06 -12.23 12.51
CA ARG A 121 0.41 -12.48 13.80
C ARG A 121 -0.84 -13.31 13.59
N THR A 122 -0.92 -14.44 14.25
CA THR A 122 -2.07 -15.35 14.18
C THR A 122 -2.71 -15.58 15.55
N HIS A 123 -4.03 -15.65 15.57
CA HIS A 123 -4.81 -16.04 16.74
C HIS A 123 -5.52 -17.36 16.43
N VAL A 124 -5.03 -18.46 17.02
CA VAL A 124 -5.57 -19.81 16.80
C VAL A 124 -5.63 -20.16 15.29
N GLY A 125 -4.52 -19.93 14.58
CA GLY A 125 -4.40 -20.19 13.13
C GLY A 125 -5.10 -19.19 12.21
N ARG A 126 -5.59 -18.07 12.75
CA ARG A 126 -6.23 -16.99 12.01
C ARG A 126 -5.31 -15.77 11.92
N PRO A 127 -4.73 -15.47 10.77
CA PRO A 127 -3.89 -14.28 10.59
C PRO A 127 -4.69 -12.99 10.78
N THR A 128 -4.16 -12.04 11.58
CA THR A 128 -4.85 -10.78 11.90
C THR A 128 -3.99 -9.55 11.69
N LYS A 129 -2.68 -9.69 11.55
CA LYS A 129 -1.75 -8.55 11.41
C LYS A 129 -0.47 -8.99 10.71
N LEU A 130 0.10 -8.09 9.93
CA LEU A 130 1.45 -8.22 9.38
C LEU A 130 2.34 -7.13 9.97
N GLU A 131 3.61 -7.48 10.23
CA GLU A 131 4.67 -6.56 10.64
C GLU A 131 5.93 -6.84 9.83
N GLY A 132 6.80 -5.86 9.66
CA GLY A 132 8.08 -6.09 9.03
C GLY A 132 8.92 -7.07 9.85
N ASN A 133 9.69 -7.93 9.19
CA ASN A 133 10.60 -8.85 9.88
C ASN A 133 11.81 -8.07 10.45
N PRO A 134 12.02 -8.01 11.77
CA PRO A 134 13.11 -7.24 12.37
C PRO A 134 14.50 -7.83 12.08
N ASP A 135 14.59 -9.13 11.85
CA ASP A 135 15.85 -9.83 11.59
C ASP A 135 16.31 -9.69 10.12
N HIS A 136 15.41 -9.25 9.24
CA HIS A 136 15.74 -9.11 7.84
C HIS A 136 16.33 -7.73 7.52
N PRO A 137 17.50 -7.64 6.81
CA PRO A 137 18.20 -6.37 6.58
C PRO A 137 17.41 -5.35 5.75
N VAL A 138 16.47 -5.79 4.92
CA VAL A 138 15.64 -4.93 4.07
C VAL A 138 14.55 -4.22 4.88
N SER A 139 13.83 -4.94 5.73
CA SER A 139 12.69 -4.39 6.50
C SER A 139 13.09 -3.82 7.85
N ARG A 140 14.01 -4.46 8.58
CA ARG A 140 14.43 -4.08 9.95
C ARG A 140 13.23 -3.78 10.86
N GLY A 141 12.16 -4.57 10.72
CA GLY A 141 10.92 -4.41 11.47
C GLY A 141 9.90 -3.43 10.86
N ALA A 142 10.27 -2.60 9.91
CA ALA A 142 9.38 -1.63 9.26
C ALA A 142 8.51 -2.27 8.16
N SER A 143 7.45 -1.56 7.76
CA SER A 143 6.55 -2.00 6.69
C SER A 143 5.97 -0.81 5.92
N THR A 144 5.37 -1.09 4.77
CA THR A 144 4.62 -0.13 3.96
C THR A 144 3.12 -0.24 4.21
N ALA A 145 2.35 0.72 3.71
CA ALA A 145 0.89 0.66 3.73
C ALA A 145 0.35 -0.57 2.98
N THR A 146 0.98 -0.92 1.85
CA THR A 146 0.61 -2.08 1.04
C THR A 146 0.85 -3.41 1.76
N ILE A 147 1.99 -3.55 2.44
CA ILE A 147 2.30 -4.72 3.28
C ILE A 147 1.25 -4.88 4.39
N GLN A 148 0.90 -3.79 5.08
CA GLN A 148 -0.12 -3.82 6.13
C GLN A 148 -1.50 -4.21 5.58
N ALA A 149 -1.85 -3.79 4.36
CA ALA A 149 -3.11 -4.08 3.73
C ALA A 149 -3.22 -5.50 3.13
N ALA A 150 -2.10 -6.22 2.92
CA ALA A 150 -2.10 -7.57 2.36
C ALA A 150 -2.91 -8.57 3.20
N ILE A 151 -3.05 -8.32 4.51
CA ILE A 151 -3.93 -9.14 5.35
C ILE A 151 -5.41 -9.04 4.95
N LEU A 152 -5.86 -7.87 4.50
CA LEU A 152 -7.23 -7.69 3.99
C LEU A 152 -7.42 -8.44 2.68
N GLN A 153 -6.40 -8.46 1.81
CA GLN A 153 -6.43 -9.19 0.54
C GLN A 153 -6.56 -10.72 0.74
N LEU A 154 -5.93 -11.27 1.78
CA LEU A 154 -6.09 -12.69 2.13
C LEU A 154 -7.56 -13.06 2.29
N TYR A 155 -8.35 -12.21 2.95
CA TYR A 155 -9.76 -12.44 3.29
C TYR A 155 -10.74 -11.83 2.27
N ASP A 156 -10.25 -11.29 1.16
CA ASP A 156 -11.10 -10.66 0.15
C ASP A 156 -12.07 -11.69 -0.49
N PRO A 157 -13.39 -11.50 -0.36
CA PRO A 157 -14.37 -12.42 -0.90
C PRO A 157 -14.47 -12.42 -2.44
N ASP A 158 -13.87 -11.38 -3.09
CA ASP A 158 -13.85 -11.27 -4.55
C ASP A 158 -12.70 -12.05 -5.19
N ARG A 159 -11.83 -12.67 -4.39
CA ARG A 159 -10.81 -13.63 -4.89
C ARG A 159 -11.47 -14.76 -5.65
N SER A 160 -10.80 -15.24 -6.70
CA SER A 160 -11.25 -16.41 -7.46
C SER A 160 -11.34 -17.66 -6.59
N GLN A 161 -12.48 -18.32 -6.61
CA GLN A 161 -12.77 -19.42 -5.70
C GLN A 161 -12.60 -20.82 -6.34
N ALA A 162 -12.74 -20.92 -7.65
CA ALA A 162 -12.63 -22.18 -8.39
C ALA A 162 -12.19 -21.92 -9.84
N PRO A 163 -11.59 -22.92 -10.52
CA PRO A 163 -11.29 -22.82 -11.94
C PRO A 163 -12.56 -22.47 -12.76
N ARG A 164 -12.37 -21.78 -13.87
CA ARG A 164 -13.46 -21.43 -14.80
C ARG A 164 -13.06 -21.80 -16.22
N PHE A 165 -14.03 -22.34 -16.97
CA PHE A 165 -13.92 -22.56 -18.42
C PHE A 165 -14.96 -21.70 -19.14
N LYS A 166 -14.48 -20.76 -19.97
CA LYS A 166 -15.33 -19.78 -20.66
C LYS A 166 -16.30 -19.04 -19.71
N GLY A 167 -15.77 -18.63 -18.57
CA GLY A 167 -16.50 -17.90 -17.51
C GLY A 167 -17.39 -18.77 -16.61
N VAL A 168 -17.59 -20.05 -16.92
CA VAL A 168 -18.40 -20.98 -16.12
C VAL A 168 -17.52 -21.75 -15.13
N PRO A 169 -17.95 -21.95 -13.87
CA PRO A 169 -17.20 -22.76 -12.90
C PRO A 169 -16.84 -24.15 -13.46
N ALA A 170 -15.59 -24.55 -13.25
CA ALA A 170 -15.03 -25.82 -13.68
C ALA A 170 -14.25 -26.48 -12.51
N THR A 171 -13.61 -27.61 -12.74
CA THR A 171 -12.81 -28.33 -11.74
C THR A 171 -11.34 -28.42 -12.15
N TRP A 172 -10.46 -28.63 -11.19
CA TRP A 172 -9.05 -28.88 -11.46
C TRP A 172 -8.85 -30.14 -12.31
N ASP A 173 -9.67 -31.19 -12.12
CA ASP A 173 -9.59 -32.43 -12.93
C ASP A 173 -9.90 -32.15 -14.42
N SER A 174 -10.88 -31.29 -14.70
CA SER A 174 -11.21 -30.91 -16.08
C SER A 174 -10.08 -30.08 -16.72
N PHE A 175 -9.44 -29.19 -15.95
CA PHE A 175 -8.26 -28.45 -16.41
C PHE A 175 -7.07 -29.38 -16.62
N GLN A 176 -6.81 -30.33 -15.72
CA GLN A 176 -5.76 -31.30 -15.82
C GLN A 176 -5.83 -32.14 -17.10
N LEU A 177 -7.04 -32.52 -17.48
CA LEU A 177 -7.26 -33.20 -18.77
C LEU A 177 -6.90 -32.32 -19.96
N GLU A 178 -7.23 -31.04 -19.93
CA GLU A 178 -6.83 -30.08 -20.98
C GLU A 178 -5.31 -29.84 -20.99
N ALA A 179 -4.70 -29.68 -19.82
CA ALA A 179 -3.25 -29.52 -19.66
C ALA A 179 -2.50 -30.74 -20.23
N SER A 180 -2.97 -31.97 -19.95
CA SER A 180 -2.40 -33.22 -20.51
C SER A 180 -2.50 -33.26 -22.03
N ARG A 181 -3.64 -32.92 -22.61
CA ARG A 181 -3.83 -32.85 -24.07
C ARG A 181 -2.93 -31.79 -24.70
N LEU A 182 -2.78 -30.63 -24.04
CA LEU A 182 -1.86 -29.58 -24.49
C LEU A 182 -0.43 -30.07 -24.46
N ALA A 183 0.00 -30.70 -23.36
CA ALA A 183 1.36 -31.25 -23.21
C ALA A 183 1.68 -32.28 -24.31
N GLU A 184 0.78 -33.21 -24.62
CA GLU A 184 0.94 -34.19 -25.71
C GLU A 184 1.14 -33.50 -27.08
N ARG A 185 0.35 -32.43 -27.38
CA ARG A 185 0.50 -31.66 -28.62
C ARG A 185 1.86 -30.95 -28.68
N LEU A 186 2.29 -30.35 -27.55
CA LEU A 186 3.55 -29.64 -27.44
C LEU A 186 4.76 -30.53 -27.52
N ASP A 187 4.72 -31.74 -26.94
CA ASP A 187 5.80 -32.74 -27.04
C ASP A 187 6.08 -33.09 -28.50
N GLY A 188 5.06 -33.27 -29.31
CA GLY A 188 5.17 -33.53 -30.75
C GLY A 188 5.77 -32.39 -31.58
N LYS A 189 5.85 -31.17 -31.02
CA LYS A 189 6.34 -29.96 -31.70
C LYS A 189 7.50 -29.27 -30.97
N ALA A 190 8.11 -29.91 -29.96
CA ALA A 190 9.13 -29.32 -29.10
C ALA A 190 8.70 -28.00 -28.43
N GLY A 191 7.40 -27.84 -28.19
CA GLY A 191 6.82 -26.62 -27.57
C GLY A 191 6.50 -25.48 -28.54
N ARG A 192 6.65 -25.68 -29.86
CA ARG A 192 6.33 -24.65 -30.85
C ARG A 192 4.85 -24.24 -30.72
N GLY A 193 4.57 -22.92 -30.69
CA GLY A 193 3.24 -22.35 -30.51
C GLY A 193 2.84 -22.12 -29.06
N LEU A 194 3.65 -22.57 -28.08
CA LEU A 194 3.44 -22.22 -26.67
C LEU A 194 4.13 -20.90 -26.34
N HIS A 195 3.34 -19.93 -25.92
CA HIS A 195 3.79 -18.63 -25.42
C HIS A 195 3.31 -18.41 -24.00
N VAL A 196 4.18 -17.86 -23.15
CA VAL A 196 3.86 -17.59 -21.73
C VAL A 196 4.21 -16.16 -21.42
N LEU A 197 3.23 -15.40 -20.95
CA LEU A 197 3.39 -14.06 -20.39
C LEU A 197 3.29 -14.15 -18.87
N ILE A 198 4.31 -13.66 -18.17
CA ILE A 198 4.32 -13.66 -16.70
C ILE A 198 4.54 -12.24 -16.14
N GLY A 199 3.97 -11.94 -15.00
CA GLY A 199 4.31 -10.76 -14.20
C GLY A 199 5.78 -10.77 -13.76
N ALA A 200 6.24 -9.67 -13.16
CA ALA A 200 7.59 -9.66 -12.59
C ALA A 200 7.70 -10.71 -11.46
N THR A 201 8.74 -11.51 -11.49
CA THR A 201 9.02 -12.52 -10.46
C THR A 201 10.51 -12.61 -10.16
N SER A 202 10.86 -12.90 -8.92
CA SER A 202 12.21 -13.20 -8.47
C SER A 202 12.32 -14.59 -7.84
N SER A 203 11.27 -15.42 -7.97
CA SER A 203 11.20 -16.75 -7.38
C SER A 203 12.22 -17.71 -7.99
N PRO A 204 13.20 -18.24 -7.22
CA PRO A 204 14.11 -19.28 -7.68
C PRO A 204 13.38 -20.58 -8.05
N THR A 205 12.27 -20.89 -7.38
CA THR A 205 11.47 -22.08 -7.68
C THR A 205 10.78 -21.97 -9.03
N LEU A 206 10.18 -20.83 -9.35
CA LEU A 206 9.59 -20.59 -10.67
C LEU A 206 10.66 -20.58 -11.76
N GLN A 207 11.83 -19.97 -11.51
CA GLN A 207 12.97 -19.98 -12.45
C GLN A 207 13.42 -21.41 -12.80
N ARG A 208 13.53 -22.30 -11.80
CA ARG A 208 13.84 -23.72 -12.01
C ARG A 208 12.76 -24.37 -12.88
N GLN A 209 11.48 -24.23 -12.52
CA GLN A 209 10.38 -24.87 -13.24
C GLN A 209 10.27 -24.37 -14.70
N PHE A 210 10.46 -23.08 -14.95
CA PHE A 210 10.51 -22.55 -16.33
C PHE A 210 11.73 -23.06 -17.09
N SER A 211 12.87 -23.24 -16.44
CA SER A 211 14.06 -23.85 -17.05
C SER A 211 13.81 -25.32 -17.42
N GLU A 212 13.16 -26.08 -16.56
CA GLU A 212 12.73 -27.47 -16.81
C GLU A 212 11.71 -27.52 -17.96
N MET A 213 10.74 -26.59 -17.99
CA MET A 213 9.78 -26.48 -19.08
C MET A 213 10.46 -26.20 -20.44
N LEU A 214 11.46 -25.31 -20.49
CA LEU A 214 12.21 -25.00 -21.71
C LEU A 214 13.14 -26.12 -22.12
N GLN A 215 13.61 -26.96 -21.20
CA GLN A 215 14.34 -28.20 -21.54
C GLN A 215 13.42 -29.22 -22.25
N ARG A 216 12.16 -29.34 -21.79
CA ARG A 216 11.15 -30.21 -22.41
C ARG A 216 10.62 -29.59 -23.71
N TRP A 217 10.39 -28.30 -23.76
CA TRP A 217 9.79 -27.54 -24.85
C TRP A 217 10.69 -26.37 -25.30
N PRO A 218 11.80 -26.66 -26.00
CA PRO A 218 12.82 -25.65 -26.32
C PRO A 218 12.36 -24.58 -27.32
N GLU A 219 11.26 -24.80 -28.05
CA GLU A 219 10.69 -23.79 -28.96
C GLU A 219 9.61 -22.90 -28.27
N ALA A 220 9.27 -23.17 -27.02
CA ALA A 220 8.38 -22.29 -26.27
C ALA A 220 9.01 -20.89 -26.07
N ARG A 221 8.17 -19.88 -25.93
CA ARG A 221 8.58 -18.47 -25.77
C ARG A 221 8.05 -17.90 -24.46
N LEU A 222 8.91 -17.20 -23.76
CA LEU A 222 8.57 -16.55 -22.50
C LEU A 222 8.64 -15.04 -22.66
N TYR A 223 7.67 -14.34 -22.09
CA TYR A 223 7.53 -12.89 -22.08
C TYR A 223 7.26 -12.44 -20.66
N ARG A 224 7.64 -11.19 -20.37
CA ARG A 224 7.39 -10.55 -19.07
C ARG A 224 6.64 -9.25 -19.24
N HIS A 225 5.74 -8.96 -18.32
CA HIS A 225 5.00 -7.69 -18.29
C HIS A 225 4.87 -7.18 -16.86
N GLU A 226 5.51 -6.05 -16.57
CA GLU A 226 5.31 -5.27 -15.35
C GLU A 226 5.00 -3.82 -15.75
N PRO A 227 3.75 -3.36 -15.58
CA PRO A 227 3.24 -2.14 -16.22
C PRO A 227 3.97 -0.86 -15.82
N PHE A 228 4.52 -0.82 -14.61
CA PHE A 228 5.21 0.34 -14.04
C PHE A 228 6.65 0.07 -13.62
N GLU A 229 7.26 -0.98 -14.14
CA GLU A 229 8.71 -1.14 -14.07
C GLU A 229 9.37 -0.08 -14.96
N GLY A 230 10.34 0.63 -14.43
CA GLY A 230 11.09 1.64 -15.19
C GLY A 230 12.13 1.02 -16.13
N ASP A 231 12.87 1.91 -16.81
CA ASP A 231 13.88 1.53 -17.81
C ASP A 231 15.26 1.22 -17.19
N HIS A 232 15.34 0.97 -15.87
CA HIS A 232 16.62 0.82 -15.18
C HIS A 232 17.46 -0.36 -15.66
N TYR A 233 16.88 -1.50 -16.01
CA TYR A 233 17.62 -2.62 -16.61
C TYR A 233 18.12 -2.31 -18.03
N ARG A 234 17.27 -1.68 -18.85
CA ARG A 234 17.66 -1.20 -20.18
C ARG A 234 18.76 -0.14 -20.11
N THR A 235 18.67 0.75 -19.12
CA THR A 235 19.73 1.72 -18.81
C THR A 235 21.04 1.03 -18.42
N ALA A 236 20.97 0.03 -17.55
CA ALA A 236 22.16 -0.73 -17.16
C ALA A 236 22.80 -1.43 -18.35
N GLU A 237 22.02 -2.03 -19.24
CA GLU A 237 22.54 -2.64 -20.47
C GLU A 237 23.26 -1.62 -21.37
N ARG A 238 22.67 -0.44 -21.55
CA ARG A 238 23.30 0.65 -22.33
C ARG A 238 24.57 1.16 -21.67
N THR A 239 24.60 1.22 -20.33
CA THR A 239 25.69 1.84 -19.55
C THR A 239 26.83 0.85 -19.28
N PHE A 240 26.50 -0.41 -19.00
CA PHE A 240 27.44 -1.42 -18.50
C PHE A 240 27.57 -2.65 -19.42
N GLY A 241 26.80 -2.69 -20.53
CA GLY A 241 26.76 -3.82 -21.44
C GLY A 241 25.97 -5.05 -20.94
N ARG A 242 25.29 -4.93 -19.78
CA ARG A 242 24.47 -5.98 -19.16
C ARG A 242 23.43 -5.39 -18.21
N ALA A 243 22.35 -6.11 -17.99
CA ALA A 243 21.36 -5.75 -16.98
C ALA A 243 21.95 -5.86 -15.56
N LEU A 244 21.69 -4.89 -14.71
CA LEU A 244 22.16 -4.82 -13.33
C LEU A 244 21.09 -4.23 -12.42
N GLU A 245 21.07 -4.70 -11.17
CA GLU A 245 20.33 -4.04 -10.08
C GLU A 245 21.19 -2.98 -9.42
N THR A 246 20.61 -1.83 -9.08
CA THR A 246 21.29 -0.74 -8.37
C THR A 246 20.82 -0.69 -6.92
N HIS A 247 21.77 -0.76 -5.97
CA HIS A 247 21.49 -0.70 -4.54
C HIS A 247 22.02 0.60 -3.96
N TYR A 248 21.14 1.50 -3.55
CA TYR A 248 21.49 2.78 -2.94
C TYR A 248 21.70 2.64 -1.43
N ARG A 249 22.78 3.27 -0.95
CA ARG A 249 23.19 3.35 0.45
C ARG A 249 22.93 4.76 0.99
N PHE A 250 21.64 5.13 1.15
CA PHE A 250 21.23 6.44 1.65
C PHE A 250 21.74 6.72 3.07
N ASP A 251 21.99 5.68 3.88
CA ASP A 251 22.63 5.74 5.19
C ASP A 251 24.08 6.27 5.12
N ALA A 252 24.78 6.00 4.05
CA ALA A 252 26.18 6.43 3.81
C ALA A 252 26.28 7.79 3.08
N ALA A 253 25.17 8.30 2.52
CA ALA A 253 25.17 9.52 1.73
C ALA A 253 24.81 10.75 2.58
N GLU A 254 25.77 11.65 2.81
CA GLU A 254 25.55 12.93 3.49
C GLU A 254 24.74 13.91 2.64
N TRP A 255 24.94 13.87 1.31
CA TRP A 255 24.25 14.68 0.33
C TRP A 255 23.66 13.80 -0.76
N VAL A 256 22.38 13.99 -1.03
CA VAL A 256 21.65 13.30 -2.10
C VAL A 256 21.09 14.34 -3.06
N LEU A 257 21.39 14.20 -4.36
CA LEU A 257 20.76 14.94 -5.44
C LEU A 257 19.88 13.97 -6.23
N SER A 258 18.60 14.23 -6.27
CA SER A 258 17.58 13.37 -6.88
C SER A 258 16.95 14.05 -8.07
N PHE A 259 17.00 13.41 -9.25
CA PHE A 259 16.33 13.83 -10.47
C PHE A 259 15.11 12.96 -10.73
N GLU A 260 13.89 13.49 -10.55
CA GLU A 260 12.62 12.78 -10.84
C GLU A 260 12.52 11.38 -10.18
N HIS A 261 13.20 11.16 -9.04
CA HIS A 261 13.26 9.87 -8.37
C HIS A 261 12.55 9.93 -7.02
N ASP A 262 11.34 9.39 -6.94
CA ASP A 262 10.56 9.34 -5.70
C ASP A 262 10.88 8.06 -4.89
N TRP A 263 12.10 7.95 -4.39
CA TRP A 263 12.58 6.81 -3.61
C TRP A 263 12.09 6.76 -2.16
N LEU A 264 11.32 7.76 -1.68
CA LEU A 264 10.56 7.74 -0.43
C LEU A 264 9.07 7.40 -0.66
N GLY A 265 8.65 7.32 -1.92
CA GLY A 265 7.28 7.03 -2.34
C GLY A 265 6.89 5.56 -2.20
N LEU A 266 5.85 5.16 -2.93
CA LEU A 266 5.42 3.78 -3.03
C LEU A 266 6.18 3.08 -4.16
N GLY A 267 6.72 1.91 -3.87
CA GLY A 267 7.36 1.04 -4.85
C GLY A 267 7.86 -0.26 -4.23
N PRO A 268 8.26 -1.22 -5.05
CA PRO A 268 8.66 -2.54 -4.57
C PRO A 268 10.01 -2.54 -3.84
N ARG A 269 10.85 -1.51 -4.02
CA ARG A 269 12.22 -1.42 -3.48
C ARG A 269 12.45 -0.24 -2.52
N GLU A 270 11.46 0.59 -2.26
CA GLU A 270 11.59 1.87 -1.55
C GLU A 270 11.65 1.71 -0.03
N LEU A 271 11.13 0.63 0.54
CA LEU A 271 11.18 0.39 1.99
C LEU A 271 12.61 0.48 2.56
N PRO A 272 13.61 -0.25 2.03
CA PRO A 272 14.99 -0.13 2.52
C PRO A 272 15.60 1.26 2.30
N HIS A 273 15.19 1.99 1.28
CA HIS A 273 15.63 3.38 1.06
C HIS A 273 15.14 4.30 2.18
N ALA A 274 13.86 4.23 2.54
CA ALA A 274 13.28 5.00 3.64
C ALA A 274 13.92 4.64 4.99
N VAL A 275 14.16 3.35 5.28
CA VAL A 275 14.85 2.88 6.49
C VAL A 275 16.24 3.46 6.58
N ARG A 276 17.04 3.40 5.51
CA ARG A 276 18.42 3.92 5.46
C ARG A 276 18.48 5.43 5.56
N TRP A 277 17.55 6.14 4.90
CA TRP A 277 17.47 7.60 5.03
C TRP A 277 17.14 8.05 6.45
N GLY A 278 16.18 7.36 7.13
CA GLY A 278 15.91 7.59 8.54
C GLY A 278 17.14 7.39 9.42
N GLU A 279 17.97 6.38 9.13
CA GLU A 279 19.24 6.17 9.81
C GLU A 279 20.23 7.33 9.56
N ARG A 280 20.37 7.80 8.30
CA ARG A 280 21.20 8.97 7.98
C ARG A 280 20.78 10.22 8.75
N LYS A 281 19.48 10.48 8.83
CA LYS A 281 18.92 11.59 9.61
C LYS A 281 19.29 11.49 11.11
N ARG A 282 19.18 10.29 11.70
CA ARG A 282 19.57 10.06 13.10
C ARG A 282 21.07 10.25 13.35
N LEU A 283 21.92 9.80 12.42
CA LEU A 283 23.37 10.04 12.50
C LEU A 283 23.68 11.54 12.42
N ALA A 284 23.04 12.26 11.50
CA ALA A 284 23.21 13.72 11.39
C ALA A 284 22.74 14.47 12.65
N ALA A 285 21.66 14.00 13.30
CA ALA A 285 21.18 14.55 14.57
C ALA A 285 22.20 14.36 15.72
N LYS A 286 23.02 13.31 15.67
CA LYS A 286 24.12 13.06 16.62
C LYS A 286 25.43 13.79 16.27
N GLY A 287 25.42 14.59 15.19
CA GLY A 287 26.62 15.30 14.72
C GLY A 287 27.54 14.46 13.82
N GLU A 288 27.09 13.29 13.38
CA GLU A 288 27.85 12.39 12.52
C GLU A 288 27.57 12.68 11.03
N GLY A 289 28.14 13.76 10.50
CA GLY A 289 27.95 14.22 9.12
C GLY A 289 26.67 15.01 8.90
N GLU A 290 26.19 15.03 7.66
CA GLU A 290 25.00 15.77 7.24
C GLU A 290 23.92 14.82 6.68
N ALA A 291 22.70 15.32 6.51
CA ALA A 291 21.62 14.64 5.81
C ALA A 291 20.87 15.66 4.94
N ARG A 292 21.47 16.01 3.80
CA ARG A 292 20.92 17.00 2.87
C ARG A 292 20.32 16.31 1.65
N LEU A 293 19.09 16.67 1.31
CA LEU A 293 18.37 16.16 0.15
C LEU A 293 18.00 17.31 -0.79
N LEU A 294 18.49 17.22 -2.02
CA LEU A 294 18.18 18.16 -3.10
C LEU A 294 17.34 17.41 -4.15
N VAL A 295 16.27 18.01 -4.61
CA VAL A 295 15.35 17.36 -5.56
C VAL A 295 15.05 18.28 -6.74
N VAL A 296 15.15 17.73 -7.94
CA VAL A 296 14.74 18.36 -9.20
C VAL A 296 13.63 17.50 -9.80
N GLU A 297 12.41 18.01 -9.84
CA GLU A 297 11.24 17.23 -10.27
C GLU A 297 10.13 18.10 -10.88
N SER A 298 9.29 17.50 -11.71
CA SER A 298 8.16 18.15 -12.36
C SER A 298 6.85 18.02 -11.58
N VAL A 299 6.66 16.90 -10.89
CA VAL A 299 5.46 16.61 -10.11
C VAL A 299 5.83 16.49 -8.64
N PRO A 300 5.09 17.09 -7.70
CA PRO A 300 5.36 16.96 -6.28
C PRO A 300 5.32 15.50 -5.81
N THR A 301 6.40 15.03 -5.18
CA THR A 301 6.55 13.67 -4.65
C THR A 301 6.82 13.67 -3.16
N LEU A 302 6.81 12.49 -2.51
CA LEU A 302 7.25 12.36 -1.11
C LEU A 302 8.71 12.72 -0.95
N THR A 303 9.57 12.35 -1.88
CA THR A 303 10.99 12.71 -1.87
C THR A 303 11.18 14.22 -2.00
N GLY A 304 10.44 14.84 -2.92
CA GLY A 304 10.45 16.30 -3.08
C GLY A 304 9.90 17.05 -1.85
N ALA A 305 8.86 16.51 -1.21
CA ALA A 305 8.28 17.08 0.01
C ALA A 305 9.25 17.04 1.23
N LYS A 306 10.24 16.16 1.20
CA LYS A 306 11.29 16.04 2.25
C LYS A 306 12.61 16.66 1.85
N ALA A 307 12.68 17.29 0.67
CA ALA A 307 13.89 17.98 0.21
C ALA A 307 14.24 19.16 1.10
N SER A 308 15.55 19.36 1.31
CA SER A 308 16.08 20.61 1.88
C SER A 308 15.93 21.77 0.90
N GLU A 309 16.06 21.46 -0.39
CA GLU A 309 15.74 22.35 -1.50
C GLU A 309 15.13 21.55 -2.64
N ARG A 310 14.00 22.00 -3.15
CA ARG A 310 13.31 21.47 -4.30
C ARG A 310 13.33 22.46 -5.46
N LYS A 311 13.66 21.99 -6.65
CA LYS A 311 13.60 22.78 -7.89
C LYS A 311 12.55 22.19 -8.82
N ARG A 312 11.50 22.95 -9.09
CA ARG A 312 10.48 22.60 -10.06
C ARG A 312 11.04 22.78 -11.48
N ILE A 313 10.81 21.79 -12.35
CA ILE A 313 11.21 21.82 -13.77
C ILE A 313 10.07 21.32 -14.66
N GLU A 314 10.12 21.66 -15.94
CA GLU A 314 9.35 20.92 -16.96
C GLU A 314 10.11 19.65 -17.32
N PRO A 315 9.42 18.51 -17.54
CA PRO A 315 10.08 17.21 -17.81
C PRO A 315 11.07 17.25 -18.98
N GLU A 316 10.80 18.07 -19.98
CA GLU A 316 11.65 18.24 -21.17
C GLU A 316 13.01 18.86 -20.84
N THR A 317 13.10 19.64 -19.77
CA THR A 317 14.35 20.32 -19.37
C THR A 317 15.27 19.46 -18.54
N LEU A 318 14.82 18.28 -18.10
CA LEU A 318 15.55 17.37 -17.21
C LEU A 318 16.93 17.02 -17.77
N GLN A 319 17.03 16.68 -19.06
CA GLN A 319 18.28 16.34 -19.72
C GLN A 319 19.28 17.51 -19.65
N ALA A 320 18.85 18.75 -19.88
CA ALA A 320 19.69 19.93 -19.79
C ALA A 320 20.26 20.14 -18.37
N TYR A 321 19.49 19.89 -17.32
CA TYR A 321 19.98 19.95 -15.93
C TYR A 321 21.08 18.92 -15.66
N VAL A 322 20.92 17.69 -16.12
CA VAL A 322 21.93 16.65 -15.92
C VAL A 322 23.16 16.89 -16.79
N GLN A 323 23.02 17.43 -17.99
CA GLN A 323 24.13 17.86 -18.84
C GLN A 323 24.94 19.01 -18.20
N ALA A 324 24.24 20.02 -17.64
CA ALA A 324 24.88 21.11 -16.93
C ALA A 324 25.69 20.62 -15.71
N LEU A 325 25.13 19.68 -14.95
CA LEU A 325 25.83 19.04 -13.82
C LEU A 325 27.03 18.23 -14.31
N SER A 326 26.88 17.47 -15.41
CA SER A 326 27.96 16.68 -16.01
C SER A 326 29.14 17.58 -16.40
N ALA A 327 28.88 18.68 -17.12
CA ALA A 327 29.88 19.66 -17.52
C ALA A 327 30.56 20.31 -16.29
N ALA A 328 29.79 20.71 -15.28
CA ALA A 328 30.32 21.27 -14.03
C ALA A 328 31.19 20.28 -13.27
N LEU A 329 30.97 18.97 -13.41
CA LEU A 329 31.80 17.90 -12.83
C LEU A 329 32.96 17.46 -13.74
N GLY A 330 33.08 18.06 -14.93
CA GLY A 330 34.15 17.79 -15.91
C GLY A 330 33.89 16.59 -16.81
N GLU A 331 32.62 16.29 -17.08
CA GLU A 331 32.12 15.23 -17.97
C GLU A 331 31.24 15.85 -19.08
N GLY A 332 31.81 16.07 -20.28
CA GLY A 332 31.09 16.60 -21.44
C GLY A 332 31.05 18.13 -21.56
N ASP A 333 30.40 18.63 -22.59
CA ASP A 333 30.43 20.05 -23.05
C ASP A 333 29.26 20.91 -22.51
N GLY A 334 28.38 20.34 -21.70
CA GLY A 334 27.17 21.01 -21.18
C GLY A 334 25.96 20.91 -22.11
N PRO A 335 24.83 21.53 -21.73
CA PRO A 335 23.59 21.47 -22.50
C PRO A 335 23.67 22.33 -23.76
N ALA A 336 23.03 21.87 -24.84
CA ALA A 336 22.92 22.64 -26.11
C ALA A 336 22.15 23.96 -25.91
N GLN A 337 21.15 23.95 -24.99
CA GLN A 337 20.44 25.14 -24.53
C GLN A 337 20.84 25.45 -23.11
N PRO A 338 21.36 26.67 -22.81
CA PRO A 338 21.77 27.03 -21.47
C PRO A 338 20.57 27.14 -20.52
N LEU A 339 20.74 26.70 -19.29
CA LEU A 339 19.76 26.91 -18.23
C LEU A 339 19.60 28.40 -17.89
N PRO A 340 18.48 28.83 -17.31
CA PRO A 340 18.37 30.15 -16.69
C PRO A 340 19.55 30.41 -15.74
N VAL A 341 20.06 31.65 -15.70
CA VAL A 341 21.29 32.01 -14.97
C VAL A 341 21.28 31.55 -13.50
N GLU A 342 20.15 31.70 -12.83
CA GLU A 342 19.98 31.28 -11.42
C GLU A 342 20.08 29.74 -11.28
N ARG A 343 19.46 29.00 -12.18
CA ARG A 343 19.51 27.52 -12.21
C ARG A 343 20.92 27.03 -12.52
N GLN A 344 21.62 27.69 -13.44
CA GLN A 344 23.01 27.38 -13.77
C GLN A 344 23.92 27.60 -12.55
N ARG A 345 23.80 28.75 -11.86
CA ARG A 345 24.57 29.05 -10.62
C ARG A 345 24.31 28.02 -9.54
N TRP A 346 23.04 27.62 -9.38
CA TRP A 346 22.68 26.60 -8.41
C TRP A 346 23.32 25.24 -8.73
N ILE A 347 23.29 24.79 -9.99
CA ILE A 347 23.95 23.54 -10.43
C ILE A 347 25.45 23.60 -10.19
N GLU A 348 26.11 24.72 -10.49
CA GLU A 348 27.56 24.89 -10.27
C GLU A 348 27.91 24.83 -8.78
N ALA A 349 27.13 25.46 -7.91
CA ALA A 349 27.29 25.38 -6.47
C ALA A 349 27.09 23.95 -5.96
N VAL A 350 26.03 23.26 -6.42
CA VAL A 350 25.76 21.85 -6.11
C VAL A 350 26.92 20.96 -6.57
N ALA A 351 27.45 21.16 -7.78
CA ALA A 351 28.57 20.38 -8.30
C ALA A 351 29.83 20.53 -7.43
N ASN A 352 30.12 21.75 -6.93
CA ASN A 352 31.21 22.00 -6.03
C ASN A 352 31.06 21.29 -4.68
N GLU A 353 29.85 21.30 -4.12
CA GLU A 353 29.54 20.61 -2.88
C GLU A 353 29.61 19.07 -3.03
N LEU A 354 29.17 18.53 -4.17
CA LEU A 354 29.31 17.10 -4.48
C LEU A 354 30.77 16.69 -4.62
N LYS A 355 31.61 17.52 -5.29
CA LYS A 355 33.08 17.30 -5.37
C LYS A 355 33.75 17.28 -3.99
N ALA A 356 33.37 18.20 -3.12
CA ALA A 356 33.91 18.27 -1.75
C ALA A 356 33.53 17.04 -0.90
N ARG A 357 32.45 16.34 -1.27
CA ARG A 357 31.96 15.15 -0.59
C ARG A 357 32.08 13.87 -1.43
N ALA A 358 33.04 13.81 -2.37
CA ALA A 358 33.27 12.64 -3.20
C ALA A 358 33.34 11.34 -2.38
N GLY A 359 32.54 10.34 -2.75
CA GLY A 359 32.37 9.07 -2.01
C GLY A 359 31.50 9.14 -0.76
N ARG A 360 30.92 10.31 -0.43
CA ARG A 360 29.94 10.52 0.66
C ARG A 360 28.70 11.25 0.17
N CYS A 361 28.55 11.40 -1.14
CA CYS A 361 27.36 11.93 -1.79
C CYS A 361 26.72 10.87 -2.69
N LEU A 362 25.54 11.17 -3.21
CA LEU A 362 24.81 10.30 -4.11
C LEU A 362 24.00 11.13 -5.11
N VAL A 363 24.04 10.76 -6.38
CA VAL A 363 23.16 11.31 -7.42
C VAL A 363 22.22 10.20 -7.88
N THR A 364 20.93 10.47 -7.94
CA THR A 364 19.93 9.49 -8.38
C THR A 364 19.05 10.04 -9.50
N ALA A 365 18.57 9.17 -10.40
CA ALA A 365 17.56 9.48 -11.38
C ALA A 365 16.43 8.47 -11.29
N GLY A 366 15.19 8.94 -11.47
CA GLY A 366 14.01 8.08 -11.47
C GLY A 366 14.02 7.10 -12.64
N GLU A 367 13.56 5.89 -12.40
CA GLU A 367 13.59 4.79 -13.38
C GLU A 367 12.72 5.02 -14.61
N ARG A 368 11.79 5.98 -14.54
CA ARG A 368 10.88 6.40 -15.62
C ARG A 368 11.35 7.70 -16.30
N THR A 369 12.62 8.06 -16.11
CA THR A 369 13.28 9.15 -16.85
C THR A 369 13.97 8.59 -18.09
N PRO A 370 14.34 9.45 -19.08
CA PRO A 370 15.05 8.99 -20.26
C PRO A 370 16.31 8.17 -19.94
N VAL A 371 16.54 7.11 -20.70
CA VAL A 371 17.69 6.20 -20.51
C VAL A 371 19.02 6.94 -20.51
N ALA A 372 19.17 7.97 -21.35
CA ALA A 372 20.38 8.80 -21.41
C ALA A 372 20.64 9.56 -20.09
N VAL A 373 19.58 10.07 -19.46
CA VAL A 373 19.65 10.76 -18.16
C VAL A 373 20.10 9.79 -17.06
N GLN A 374 19.50 8.62 -17.00
CA GLN A 374 19.88 7.60 -16.02
C GLN A 374 21.33 7.12 -16.23
N ALA A 375 21.76 6.89 -17.48
CA ALA A 375 23.12 6.48 -17.82
C ALA A 375 24.15 7.54 -17.41
N ALA A 376 23.85 8.82 -17.65
CA ALA A 376 24.69 9.91 -17.21
C ALA A 376 24.84 9.97 -15.68
N VAL A 377 23.74 9.73 -14.93
CA VAL A 377 23.76 9.69 -13.46
C VAL A 377 24.65 8.55 -12.95
N HIS A 378 24.64 7.37 -13.57
CA HIS A 378 25.57 6.29 -13.24
C HIS A 378 27.03 6.72 -13.45
N ARG A 379 27.30 7.37 -14.58
CA ARG A 379 28.65 7.90 -14.88
C ARG A 379 29.09 8.95 -13.85
N LEU A 380 28.21 9.87 -13.48
CA LEU A 380 28.50 10.89 -12.47
C LEU A 380 28.83 10.27 -11.09
N ASN A 381 28.09 9.23 -10.67
CA ASN A 381 28.40 8.51 -9.44
C ASN A 381 29.78 7.82 -9.49
N GLN A 382 30.18 7.27 -10.63
CA GLN A 382 31.52 6.73 -10.82
C GLN A 382 32.56 7.83 -10.72
N ARG A 383 32.36 8.97 -11.38
CA ARG A 383 33.27 10.12 -11.34
C ARG A 383 33.45 10.68 -9.94
N LEU A 384 32.39 10.71 -9.14
CA LEU A 384 32.40 11.15 -7.75
C LEU A 384 32.94 10.09 -6.76
N GLY A 385 33.36 8.91 -7.24
CA GLY A 385 33.86 7.82 -6.39
C GLY A 385 32.81 7.28 -5.41
N ASN A 386 31.54 7.32 -5.81
CA ASN A 386 30.40 6.87 -5.02
C ASN A 386 30.20 5.36 -5.11
N VAL A 387 30.59 4.73 -6.24
CA VAL A 387 30.47 3.28 -6.48
C VAL A 387 31.28 2.50 -5.43
N GLY A 388 30.69 1.50 -4.83
CA GLY A 388 31.22 0.73 -3.71
C GLY A 388 31.08 1.39 -2.33
N LYS A 389 30.59 2.65 -2.24
CA LYS A 389 30.40 3.40 -0.99
C LYS A 389 28.94 3.77 -0.74
N THR A 390 28.38 4.66 -1.56
CA THR A 390 26.99 5.11 -1.45
C THR A 390 26.04 4.41 -2.42
N LEU A 391 26.58 3.65 -3.37
CA LEU A 391 25.82 2.71 -4.19
C LEU A 391 26.68 1.52 -4.59
N THR A 392 26.02 0.38 -4.86
CA THR A 392 26.61 -0.85 -5.39
C THR A 392 25.72 -1.40 -6.48
N TYR A 393 26.29 -2.30 -7.32
CA TYR A 393 25.56 -3.01 -8.37
C TYR A 393 25.61 -4.51 -8.12
N SER A 394 24.56 -5.24 -8.48
CA SER A 394 24.52 -6.70 -8.48
C SER A 394 23.89 -7.24 -9.76
N GLU A 395 23.82 -8.55 -9.89
CA GLU A 395 22.93 -9.20 -10.85
C GLU A 395 21.48 -8.76 -10.60
N PRO A 396 20.60 -8.80 -11.63
CA PRO A 396 19.18 -8.48 -11.46
C PRO A 396 18.52 -9.35 -10.40
N VAL A 397 17.68 -8.73 -9.58
CA VAL A 397 16.89 -9.44 -8.58
C VAL A 397 15.72 -10.16 -9.22
N VAL A 398 15.02 -9.50 -10.14
CA VAL A 398 13.93 -10.11 -10.90
C VAL A 398 14.46 -10.91 -12.09
N TRP A 399 13.70 -11.88 -12.50
CA TRP A 399 14.07 -12.77 -13.58
C TRP A 399 13.92 -12.12 -14.94
N LEU A 400 15.02 -12.03 -15.72
CA LEU A 400 15.08 -11.42 -17.04
C LEU A 400 15.46 -12.40 -18.15
N GLU A 401 16.04 -13.55 -17.79
CA GLU A 401 16.57 -14.49 -18.75
C GLU A 401 16.25 -15.93 -18.38
N ALA A 402 15.87 -16.75 -19.34
CA ALA A 402 15.67 -18.19 -19.20
C ALA A 402 16.73 -18.96 -19.97
N GLY A 403 17.68 -19.56 -19.27
CA GLY A 403 18.89 -20.12 -19.88
C GLY A 403 19.74 -19.01 -20.53
N ASN A 404 20.00 -19.10 -21.84
CA ASN A 404 20.72 -18.07 -22.59
C ASN A 404 19.79 -17.18 -23.43
N ARG A 405 18.49 -17.16 -23.11
CA ARG A 405 17.49 -16.39 -23.84
C ARG A 405 16.89 -15.33 -22.94
N ARG A 406 16.95 -14.08 -23.39
CA ARG A 406 16.20 -12.99 -22.74
C ARG A 406 14.70 -13.22 -22.89
N LEU A 407 13.94 -12.88 -21.84
CA LEU A 407 12.48 -12.85 -21.91
C LEU A 407 12.05 -11.74 -22.87
N GLY A 408 11.04 -12.02 -23.70
CA GLY A 408 10.38 -11.01 -24.52
C GLY A 408 9.56 -10.04 -23.68
N ASP A 409 9.08 -8.98 -24.31
CA ASP A 409 8.17 -8.00 -23.75
C ASP A 409 6.76 -8.14 -24.35
N LEU A 410 5.80 -7.36 -23.84
CA LEU A 410 4.42 -7.40 -24.31
C LEU A 410 4.27 -6.99 -25.81
N PRO A 411 4.97 -5.95 -26.34
CA PRO A 411 4.98 -5.68 -27.77
C PRO A 411 5.44 -6.85 -28.63
N GLY A 412 6.52 -7.53 -28.22
CA GLY A 412 7.02 -8.70 -28.92
C GLY A 412 6.05 -9.90 -28.90
N LEU A 413 5.26 -10.05 -27.82
CA LEU A 413 4.17 -11.03 -27.78
C LEU A 413 3.06 -10.66 -28.78
N VAL A 414 2.65 -9.39 -28.83
CA VAL A 414 1.64 -8.92 -29.80
C VAL A 414 2.09 -9.16 -31.25
N GLU A 415 3.35 -8.89 -31.57
CA GLU A 415 3.91 -9.21 -32.89
C GLU A 415 3.87 -10.71 -33.20
N ALA A 416 4.18 -11.56 -32.21
CA ALA A 416 4.12 -13.02 -32.39
C ALA A 416 2.67 -13.52 -32.64
N ILE A 417 1.67 -12.93 -31.97
CA ILE A 417 0.27 -13.27 -32.20
C ILE A 417 -0.16 -12.84 -33.60
N ARG A 418 0.09 -11.59 -33.99
CA ARG A 418 -0.21 -11.07 -35.35
C ARG A 418 0.51 -11.85 -36.45
N GLY A 419 1.63 -12.49 -36.12
CA GLY A 419 2.39 -13.36 -37.00
C GLY A 419 1.90 -14.82 -37.01
N ASP A 420 0.75 -15.14 -36.42
CA ASP A 420 0.16 -16.51 -36.32
C ASP A 420 1.13 -17.54 -35.69
N GLN A 421 1.96 -17.10 -34.74
CA GLN A 421 2.97 -17.97 -34.09
C GLN A 421 2.44 -18.57 -32.78
N VAL A 422 1.26 -18.14 -32.27
CA VAL A 422 0.75 -18.45 -30.94
C VAL A 422 -0.44 -19.40 -31.04
N GLU A 423 -0.25 -20.66 -30.67
CA GLU A 423 -1.35 -21.65 -30.58
C GLU A 423 -1.96 -21.71 -29.18
N ALA A 424 -1.11 -21.53 -28.15
CA ALA A 424 -1.53 -21.49 -26.74
C ALA A 424 -0.77 -20.36 -26.01
N LEU A 425 -1.53 -19.50 -25.32
CA LEU A 425 -1.01 -18.41 -24.51
C LEU A 425 -1.38 -18.63 -23.04
N LEU A 426 -0.35 -18.67 -22.19
CA LEU A 426 -0.52 -18.65 -20.74
C LEU A 426 -0.21 -17.23 -20.25
N MET A 427 -1.14 -16.62 -19.47
CA MET A 427 -0.96 -15.33 -18.81
C MET A 427 -1.01 -15.54 -17.30
N LEU A 428 0.13 -15.32 -16.63
CA LEU A 428 0.39 -15.75 -15.27
C LEU A 428 0.70 -14.55 -14.38
N GLU A 429 -0.10 -14.34 -13.33
CA GLU A 429 0.06 -13.24 -12.37
C GLU A 429 0.16 -11.84 -13.00
N CYS A 430 -0.54 -11.61 -14.10
CA CYS A 430 -0.58 -10.32 -14.78
C CYS A 430 -1.96 -10.03 -15.38
N ASN A 431 -2.31 -8.74 -15.47
CA ASN A 431 -3.56 -8.27 -16.08
C ASN A 431 -3.29 -7.33 -17.27
N PRO A 432 -2.73 -7.85 -18.37
CA PRO A 432 -2.33 -7.01 -19.50
C PRO A 432 -3.52 -6.36 -20.23
N VAL A 433 -4.74 -6.90 -20.17
CA VAL A 433 -5.91 -6.27 -20.79
C VAL A 433 -6.22 -4.91 -20.16
N ASP A 434 -6.03 -4.76 -18.85
CA ASP A 434 -6.21 -3.49 -18.14
C ASP A 434 -4.99 -2.56 -18.28
N THR A 435 -3.78 -3.14 -18.25
CA THR A 435 -2.55 -2.35 -18.07
C THR A 435 -1.76 -2.06 -19.34
N ALA A 436 -2.10 -2.70 -20.45
CA ALA A 436 -1.39 -2.51 -21.73
C ALA A 436 -1.64 -1.12 -22.30
N PRO A 437 -0.62 -0.50 -22.95
CA PRO A 437 -0.82 0.68 -23.76
C PRO A 437 -1.80 0.44 -24.91
N ALA A 438 -2.65 1.43 -25.18
CA ALA A 438 -3.76 1.28 -26.15
C ALA A 438 -3.33 1.05 -27.60
N ASP A 439 -2.12 1.45 -27.97
CA ASP A 439 -1.59 1.24 -29.34
C ASP A 439 -1.32 -0.23 -29.65
N LEU A 440 -1.25 -1.09 -28.66
CA LEU A 440 -1.11 -2.54 -28.85
C LEU A 440 -2.42 -3.21 -29.28
N GLU A 441 -3.58 -2.59 -28.99
CA GLU A 441 -4.93 -3.12 -29.29
C GLU A 441 -5.12 -4.56 -28.76
N LEU A 442 -4.60 -4.82 -27.54
CA LEU A 442 -4.40 -6.17 -27.02
C LEU A 442 -5.67 -7.01 -27.01
N GLU A 443 -6.82 -6.42 -26.66
CA GLU A 443 -8.11 -7.13 -26.64
C GLU A 443 -8.42 -7.79 -27.99
N LYS A 444 -8.22 -7.04 -29.10
CA LYS A 444 -8.47 -7.56 -30.46
C LYS A 444 -7.49 -8.66 -30.84
N VAL A 445 -6.21 -8.44 -30.47
CA VAL A 445 -5.13 -9.38 -30.76
C VAL A 445 -5.30 -10.70 -30.02
N LEU A 446 -5.77 -10.66 -28.78
CA LEU A 446 -6.01 -11.87 -27.99
C LEU A 446 -7.08 -12.78 -28.62
N ASP A 447 -8.09 -12.22 -29.33
CA ASP A 447 -9.12 -13.04 -29.99
C ASP A 447 -8.57 -13.94 -31.11
N GLU A 448 -7.39 -13.63 -31.65
CA GLU A 448 -6.72 -14.44 -32.67
C GLU A 448 -6.05 -15.69 -32.06
N VAL A 449 -5.87 -15.78 -30.74
CA VAL A 449 -5.20 -16.89 -30.08
C VAL A 449 -6.14 -18.07 -29.80
N PRO A 450 -5.90 -19.27 -30.35
CA PRO A 450 -6.80 -20.42 -30.21
C PRO A 450 -7.05 -20.90 -28.79
N LEU A 451 -6.01 -20.91 -27.93
CA LEU A 451 -6.13 -21.31 -26.53
C LEU A 451 -5.49 -20.26 -25.62
N ARG A 452 -6.30 -19.65 -24.75
CA ARG A 452 -5.86 -18.67 -23.75
C ARG A 452 -6.14 -19.20 -22.37
N ILE A 453 -5.12 -19.22 -21.52
CA ILE A 453 -5.17 -19.68 -20.12
C ILE A 453 -4.65 -18.54 -19.24
N HIS A 454 -5.46 -18.10 -18.28
CA HIS A 454 -5.08 -17.11 -17.26
C HIS A 454 -4.95 -17.80 -15.90
N ALA A 455 -3.94 -17.43 -15.12
CA ALA A 455 -3.81 -17.81 -13.72
C ALA A 455 -3.57 -16.54 -12.89
N GLY A 456 -4.46 -16.28 -11.93
CA GLY A 456 -4.42 -15.07 -11.12
C GLY A 456 -5.29 -15.14 -9.88
N LEU A 457 -5.10 -14.16 -8.98
CA LEU A 457 -5.83 -14.07 -7.72
C LEU A 457 -7.32 -13.72 -7.92
N TYR A 458 -7.62 -12.93 -8.96
CA TYR A 458 -8.96 -12.44 -9.29
C TYR A 458 -9.40 -12.88 -10.70
N TYR A 459 -10.71 -12.93 -10.91
CA TYR A 459 -11.30 -13.07 -12.23
C TYR A 459 -11.43 -11.67 -12.87
N ASP A 460 -10.29 -11.12 -13.27
CA ASP A 460 -10.10 -9.78 -13.78
C ASP A 460 -10.43 -9.59 -15.28
N GLU A 461 -10.05 -8.46 -15.85
CA GLU A 461 -10.27 -8.12 -17.25
C GLU A 461 -9.62 -9.15 -18.17
N THR A 462 -8.36 -9.53 -17.92
CA THR A 462 -7.64 -10.53 -18.71
C THR A 462 -8.27 -11.93 -18.59
N ALA A 463 -8.66 -12.31 -17.38
CA ALA A 463 -9.37 -13.58 -17.17
C ALA A 463 -10.64 -13.70 -18.01
N ALA A 464 -11.37 -12.58 -18.22
CA ALA A 464 -12.59 -12.55 -19.00
C ALA A 464 -12.39 -12.83 -20.50
N TYR A 465 -11.21 -12.54 -21.03
CA TYR A 465 -10.82 -12.86 -22.41
C TYR A 465 -10.22 -14.26 -22.57
N CYS A 466 -10.09 -15.03 -21.47
CA CYS A 466 -9.45 -16.34 -21.50
C CYS A 466 -10.47 -17.49 -21.55
N HIS A 467 -10.05 -18.60 -22.19
CA HIS A 467 -10.83 -19.85 -22.18
C HIS A 467 -10.80 -20.48 -20.79
N TRP A 468 -9.64 -20.50 -20.14
CA TRP A 468 -9.46 -20.97 -18.79
C TRP A 468 -9.00 -19.84 -17.87
N HIS A 469 -9.61 -19.79 -16.70
CA HIS A 469 -9.08 -19.03 -15.56
C HIS A 469 -8.84 -19.97 -14.40
N LEU A 470 -7.62 -19.89 -13.84
CA LEU A 470 -7.15 -20.72 -12.74
C LEU A 470 -6.93 -19.84 -11.50
N PRO A 471 -7.63 -20.12 -10.40
CA PRO A 471 -7.47 -19.35 -9.18
C PRO A 471 -6.13 -19.64 -8.51
N LEU A 472 -5.35 -18.61 -8.26
CA LEU A 472 -4.12 -18.71 -7.49
C LEU A 472 -4.34 -18.49 -6.00
N THR A 473 -3.47 -19.07 -5.18
CA THR A 473 -3.37 -18.78 -3.74
C THR A 473 -2.89 -17.35 -3.52
N HIS A 474 -3.21 -16.79 -2.37
CA HIS A 474 -2.56 -15.59 -1.87
C HIS A 474 -1.20 -15.96 -1.25
N ASP A 475 -0.27 -15.02 -1.16
CA ASP A 475 1.05 -15.21 -0.56
C ASP A 475 1.01 -15.77 0.87
N LEU A 476 -0.04 -15.48 1.62
CA LEU A 476 -0.23 -15.91 3.01
C LEU A 476 -0.97 -17.26 3.17
N ASP A 477 -1.50 -17.84 2.09
CA ASP A 477 -2.18 -19.15 2.10
C ASP A 477 -1.54 -20.17 1.12
N GLY A 478 -0.34 -19.88 0.59
CA GLY A 478 0.44 -20.74 -0.29
C GLY A 478 1.92 -20.79 0.05
N TRP A 479 2.63 -21.85 -0.37
CA TRP A 479 4.08 -21.97 -0.28
C TRP A 479 4.74 -21.26 -1.46
N GLN A 480 5.74 -20.44 -1.19
CA GLN A 480 6.47 -19.68 -2.21
C GLN A 480 7.88 -19.31 -1.77
N ASP A 481 8.69 -18.87 -2.72
CA ASP A 481 9.95 -18.17 -2.48
C ASP A 481 10.05 -16.94 -3.40
N ALA A 482 10.77 -15.93 -2.96
CA ALA A 482 11.09 -14.76 -3.78
C ALA A 482 12.34 -14.06 -3.21
N ARG A 483 12.97 -13.20 -4.00
CA ARG A 483 14.10 -12.39 -3.52
C ARG A 483 13.63 -11.02 -3.06
N ALA A 484 14.19 -10.58 -1.94
CA ALA A 484 14.04 -9.20 -1.46
C ALA A 484 14.93 -8.24 -2.28
N ALA A 485 14.78 -6.94 -2.03
CA ALA A 485 15.49 -5.90 -2.80
C ALA A 485 17.03 -5.99 -2.75
N ASP A 486 17.62 -6.65 -1.77
CA ASP A 486 19.06 -6.95 -1.68
C ASP A 486 19.45 -8.28 -2.33
N GLY A 487 18.49 -8.99 -2.94
CA GLY A 487 18.66 -10.29 -3.55
C GLY A 487 18.61 -11.48 -2.58
N SER A 488 18.47 -11.26 -1.26
CA SER A 488 18.29 -12.35 -0.29
C SER A 488 17.00 -13.11 -0.55
N VAL A 489 17.05 -14.45 -0.43
CA VAL A 489 15.90 -15.32 -0.66
C VAL A 489 15.03 -15.37 0.58
N CYS A 490 13.78 -14.97 0.43
CA CYS A 490 12.73 -15.11 1.43
C CYS A 490 11.88 -16.33 1.15
N LEU A 491 11.47 -17.03 2.21
CA LEU A 491 10.56 -18.17 2.15
C LEU A 491 9.18 -17.74 2.65
N GLY A 492 8.16 -17.93 1.81
CA GLY A 492 6.76 -17.75 2.15
C GLY A 492 6.16 -19.07 2.61
N GLN A 493 5.92 -19.21 3.93
CA GLN A 493 5.13 -20.31 4.47
C GLN A 493 3.68 -19.85 4.68
N PRO A 494 2.68 -20.70 4.38
CA PRO A 494 1.28 -20.35 4.56
C PRO A 494 0.95 -20.17 6.05
N LEU A 495 0.26 -19.07 6.38
CA LEU A 495 -0.23 -18.79 7.74
C LEU A 495 -1.57 -19.46 8.02
N VAL A 496 -2.27 -19.88 6.97
CA VAL A 496 -3.59 -20.50 7.02
C VAL A 496 -3.74 -21.43 5.81
N ARG A 497 -4.61 -22.42 5.92
CA ARG A 497 -4.99 -23.24 4.75
C ARG A 497 -5.73 -22.38 3.72
N THR A 498 -5.60 -22.73 2.45
CA THR A 498 -6.32 -22.07 1.37
C THR A 498 -7.84 -22.09 1.62
N PHE A 499 -8.47 -20.93 1.50
CA PHE A 499 -9.92 -20.82 1.70
C PHE A 499 -10.71 -21.35 0.50
N TYR A 500 -10.11 -21.37 -0.67
CA TYR A 500 -10.75 -21.64 -1.94
C TYR A 500 -10.09 -22.82 -2.66
N SER A 501 -10.71 -23.31 -3.72
CA SER A 501 -10.12 -24.32 -4.61
C SER A 501 -9.03 -23.67 -5.49
N SER A 502 -7.98 -23.15 -4.86
CA SER A 502 -6.84 -22.44 -5.51
C SER A 502 -5.55 -23.24 -5.36
N ARG A 503 -4.57 -22.93 -6.23
CA ARG A 503 -3.23 -23.53 -6.23
C ARG A 503 -2.18 -22.44 -6.32
N THR A 504 -0.98 -22.69 -5.83
CA THR A 504 0.17 -21.80 -6.09
C THR A 504 0.54 -21.83 -7.57
N LEU A 505 1.20 -20.78 -8.07
CA LEU A 505 1.68 -20.78 -9.44
C LEU A 505 2.67 -21.94 -9.70
N SER A 506 3.50 -22.27 -8.70
CA SER A 506 4.41 -23.41 -8.76
C SER A 506 3.67 -24.74 -8.94
N GLU A 507 2.55 -24.96 -8.26
CA GLU A 507 1.70 -26.15 -8.44
C GLU A 507 1.02 -26.17 -9.81
N VAL A 508 0.59 -25.01 -10.32
CA VAL A 508 0.02 -24.91 -11.67
C VAL A 508 1.05 -25.29 -12.74
N LEU A 509 2.29 -24.79 -12.61
CA LEU A 509 3.38 -25.14 -13.54
C LEU A 509 3.76 -26.62 -13.45
N ALA A 510 3.80 -27.20 -12.26
CA ALA A 510 4.06 -28.64 -12.09
C ALA A 510 2.96 -29.49 -12.73
N LEU A 511 1.68 -29.10 -12.57
CA LEU A 511 0.53 -29.75 -13.20
C LEU A 511 0.63 -29.67 -14.74
N MET A 512 0.97 -28.51 -15.29
CA MET A 512 1.18 -28.31 -16.73
C MET A 512 2.31 -29.22 -17.27
N GLN A 513 3.30 -29.55 -16.46
CA GLN A 513 4.41 -30.43 -16.81
C GLN A 513 4.11 -31.90 -16.56
N GLY A 514 2.93 -32.26 -16.06
CA GLY A 514 2.43 -33.61 -15.92
C GLY A 514 2.46 -34.19 -14.50
N ASP A 515 2.72 -33.35 -13.49
CA ASP A 515 2.55 -33.76 -12.09
C ASP A 515 1.04 -33.72 -11.77
N LEU A 516 0.46 -34.87 -11.49
CA LEU A 516 -0.98 -35.02 -11.25
C LEU A 516 -1.40 -34.58 -9.83
N ASN A 517 -0.44 -34.56 -8.89
CA ASN A 517 -0.66 -34.18 -7.49
C ASN A 517 0.43 -33.20 -7.01
N PRO A 518 0.51 -32.01 -7.60
CA PRO A 518 1.54 -31.06 -7.21
C PRO A 518 1.37 -30.59 -5.77
N ASP A 519 2.49 -30.46 -5.06
CA ASP A 519 2.57 -29.96 -3.68
C ASP A 519 3.57 -28.81 -3.61
N GLY A 520 3.10 -27.62 -3.26
CA GLY A 520 3.91 -26.39 -3.26
C GLY A 520 5.12 -26.47 -2.33
N ARG A 521 5.01 -27.12 -1.16
CA ARG A 521 6.15 -27.35 -0.26
C ARG A 521 7.18 -28.27 -0.89
N ALA A 522 6.74 -29.34 -1.54
CA ALA A 522 7.63 -30.27 -2.20
C ALA A 522 8.38 -29.59 -3.36
N GLU A 523 7.73 -28.73 -4.13
CA GLU A 523 8.37 -27.94 -5.19
C GLU A 523 9.45 -27.00 -4.65
N LEU A 524 9.20 -26.30 -3.55
CA LEU A 524 10.23 -25.49 -2.88
C LEU A 524 11.39 -26.36 -2.40
N ARG A 525 11.13 -27.50 -1.79
CA ARG A 525 12.17 -28.44 -1.33
C ARG A 525 13.03 -28.99 -2.46
N LYS A 526 12.47 -29.20 -3.66
CA LYS A 526 13.24 -29.56 -4.85
C LYS A 526 14.26 -28.46 -5.20
N THR A 527 13.87 -27.21 -5.15
CA THR A 527 14.79 -26.08 -5.40
C THR A 527 15.87 -25.98 -4.32
N TRP A 528 15.50 -26.13 -3.07
CA TRP A 528 16.38 -25.96 -1.91
C TRP A 528 16.85 -27.28 -1.31
N GLN A 529 17.01 -28.31 -2.13
CA GLN A 529 17.49 -29.65 -1.70
C GLN A 529 18.89 -29.62 -1.08
N SER A 530 19.69 -28.59 -1.33
CA SER A 530 21.02 -28.41 -0.73
C SER A 530 20.95 -28.04 0.78
N LEU A 531 19.81 -27.55 1.26
CA LEU A 531 19.61 -27.29 2.69
C LEU A 531 19.25 -28.61 3.39
N ASP A 532 20.00 -28.94 4.44
CA ASP A 532 19.59 -30.01 5.34
C ASP A 532 18.33 -29.61 6.15
N GLU A 533 17.76 -30.55 6.90
CA GLU A 533 16.51 -30.32 7.63
C GLU A 533 16.64 -29.24 8.72
N SER A 534 17.82 -29.10 9.33
CA SER A 534 18.09 -28.08 10.35
C SER A 534 18.15 -26.69 9.74
N ALA A 535 18.93 -26.53 8.65
CA ALA A 535 19.02 -25.27 7.93
C ALA A 535 17.67 -24.86 7.30
N TRP A 536 16.89 -25.83 6.82
CA TRP A 536 15.53 -25.57 6.32
C TRP A 536 14.60 -25.04 7.41
N ARG A 537 14.58 -25.67 8.59
CA ARG A 537 13.77 -25.19 9.73
C ARG A 537 14.19 -23.80 10.17
N GLN A 538 15.49 -23.57 10.28
CA GLN A 538 16.01 -22.23 10.63
C GLN A 538 15.60 -21.18 9.60
N ALA A 539 15.65 -21.49 8.31
CA ALA A 539 15.20 -20.59 7.24
C ALA A 539 13.69 -20.30 7.34
N LEU A 540 12.85 -21.29 7.70
CA LEU A 540 11.42 -21.07 7.94
C LEU A 540 11.15 -20.23 9.20
N GLU A 541 11.89 -20.47 10.28
CA GLU A 541 11.76 -19.70 11.53
C GLU A 541 12.13 -18.23 11.31
N ARG A 542 13.14 -17.94 10.50
CA ARG A 542 13.59 -16.58 10.19
C ARG A 542 12.86 -15.94 8.99
N GLY A 543 12.24 -16.75 8.13
CA GLY A 543 11.55 -16.31 6.92
C GLY A 543 12.49 -16.04 5.73
N PHE A 544 13.79 -16.31 5.83
CA PHE A 544 14.76 -16.14 4.76
C PHE A 544 15.96 -17.08 4.89
N ILE A 545 16.67 -17.30 3.79
CA ILE A 545 17.89 -18.11 3.72
C ILE A 545 19.09 -17.17 3.85
N GLU A 546 19.90 -17.39 4.88
CA GLU A 546 21.12 -16.61 5.12
C GLU A 546 22.13 -16.69 3.98
N ASN A 547 22.91 -15.63 3.79
CA ASN A 547 24.00 -15.52 2.82
C ASN A 547 23.56 -15.71 1.36
N THR A 548 22.30 -15.42 1.04
CA THR A 548 21.76 -15.49 -0.32
C THR A 548 21.60 -14.13 -0.99
N ALA A 549 21.92 -13.02 -0.28
CA ALA A 549 21.99 -11.69 -0.89
C ALA A 549 22.95 -11.67 -2.08
N LEU A 550 22.60 -10.94 -3.14
CA LEU A 550 23.41 -10.89 -4.34
C LEU A 550 24.70 -10.10 -4.07
N PRO A 551 25.87 -10.66 -4.43
CA PRO A 551 27.15 -10.00 -4.18
C PRO A 551 27.32 -8.74 -5.05
N PRO A 552 27.99 -7.71 -4.54
CA PRO A 552 28.29 -6.52 -5.32
C PRO A 552 29.28 -6.85 -6.46
N LEU A 553 29.02 -6.25 -7.61
CA LEU A 553 29.85 -6.36 -8.80
C LEU A 553 30.74 -5.13 -8.96
N ALA A 554 32.02 -5.36 -9.32
CA ALA A 554 32.92 -4.30 -9.76
C ALA A 554 32.71 -4.07 -11.27
N ILE A 555 32.18 -2.90 -11.63
CA ILE A 555 31.82 -2.58 -13.00
C ILE A 555 32.06 -1.09 -13.27
N GLU A 556 32.37 -0.76 -14.53
CA GLU A 556 32.62 0.61 -14.97
C GLU A 556 31.55 1.05 -15.97
N ALA A 557 31.06 2.28 -15.80
CA ALA A 557 30.07 2.88 -16.69
C ALA A 557 30.75 3.38 -17.98
N ALA A 558 30.15 3.06 -19.12
CA ALA A 558 30.54 3.64 -20.41
C ALA A 558 30.30 5.18 -20.43
N PRO A 559 30.98 5.93 -21.30
CA PRO A 559 30.68 7.34 -21.52
C PRO A 559 29.19 7.56 -21.82
N ALA A 560 28.63 8.64 -21.25
CA ALA A 560 27.23 8.97 -21.49
C ALA A 560 27.02 9.36 -22.98
N MET A 561 25.98 8.79 -23.59
CA MET A 561 25.50 9.18 -24.91
C MET A 561 24.14 9.83 -24.74
N TRP A 562 24.04 11.09 -25.16
CA TRP A 562 22.80 11.85 -25.04
C TRP A 562 21.86 11.53 -26.20
N ASP A 563 20.59 11.49 -25.90
CA ASP A 563 19.56 11.41 -26.91
C ASP A 563 19.38 12.80 -27.55
N ALA A 564 18.91 12.84 -28.80
CA ALA A 564 18.57 14.12 -29.45
C ALA A 564 17.51 14.87 -28.60
N GLU A 565 17.72 16.16 -28.39
CA GLU A 565 16.69 16.97 -27.72
C GLU A 565 15.43 16.96 -28.56
N PRO A 566 14.29 16.59 -28.01
CA PRO A 566 13.05 16.59 -28.75
C PRO A 566 12.67 18.02 -29.15
N ALA A 567 12.13 18.18 -30.35
CA ALA A 567 11.63 19.48 -30.82
C ALA A 567 10.57 20.05 -29.84
N PRO A 568 10.55 21.36 -29.61
CA PRO A 568 9.48 21.98 -28.81
C PRO A 568 8.11 21.66 -29.43
N ASP A 569 7.18 21.20 -28.61
CA ASP A 569 5.78 20.97 -29.00
C ASP A 569 4.91 22.06 -28.35
N GLU A 570 3.89 22.52 -29.08
CA GLU A 570 3.01 23.60 -28.62
C GLU A 570 2.00 23.12 -27.55
N GLY A 571 1.81 21.82 -27.37
CA GLY A 571 0.85 21.20 -26.41
C GLY A 571 1.36 21.08 -24.99
N LEU A 572 0.52 20.48 -24.14
CA LEU A 572 0.85 20.08 -22.79
C LEU A 572 1.56 18.73 -22.78
N THR A 573 2.41 18.53 -21.78
CA THR A 573 3.07 17.25 -21.54
C THR A 573 2.24 16.42 -20.55
N LEU A 574 1.97 15.17 -20.92
CA LEU A 574 1.34 14.19 -20.05
C LEU A 574 2.41 13.35 -19.35
N ARG A 575 2.30 13.22 -18.04
CA ARG A 575 3.13 12.34 -17.24
C ARG A 575 2.29 11.25 -16.60
N PHE A 576 2.65 9.99 -16.87
CA PHE A 576 1.94 8.81 -16.35
C PHE A 576 2.67 8.25 -15.13
N LEU A 577 1.93 8.09 -14.04
CA LEU A 577 2.45 7.68 -12.74
C LEU A 577 1.61 6.53 -12.18
N PRO A 578 2.20 5.61 -11.40
CA PRO A 578 1.40 4.70 -10.59
C PRO A 578 0.67 5.47 -9.50
N ASP A 579 -0.49 4.99 -9.09
CA ASP A 579 -1.20 5.59 -7.95
C ASP A 579 -0.45 5.31 -6.63
N PRO A 580 -0.32 6.29 -5.74
CA PRO A 580 0.42 6.12 -4.49
C PRO A 580 -0.26 5.24 -3.44
N SER A 581 -1.46 4.70 -3.71
CA SER A 581 -2.18 3.78 -2.82
C SER A 581 -2.46 2.43 -3.47
N VAL A 582 -2.95 2.40 -4.71
CA VAL A 582 -3.40 1.19 -5.41
C VAL A 582 -2.47 0.73 -6.53
N TRP A 583 -1.37 1.45 -6.77
CA TRP A 583 -0.32 1.17 -7.76
C TRP A 583 -0.86 1.18 -9.19
N ASP A 584 -0.83 0.05 -9.89
CA ASP A 584 -1.35 -0.17 -11.24
C ASP A 584 -2.79 -0.72 -11.26
N GLY A 585 -3.44 -0.78 -10.10
CA GLY A 585 -4.78 -1.36 -9.93
C GLY A 585 -4.81 -2.76 -9.34
N ARG A 586 -3.66 -3.46 -9.20
CA ARG A 586 -3.60 -4.79 -8.55
C ARG A 586 -4.06 -4.78 -7.09
N LEU A 587 -4.02 -3.63 -6.43
CA LEU A 587 -4.44 -3.41 -5.05
C LEU A 587 -5.78 -2.65 -4.95
N ALA A 588 -6.46 -2.40 -6.07
CA ALA A 588 -7.62 -1.51 -6.11
C ALA A 588 -8.82 -2.02 -5.28
N ASN A 589 -9.01 -3.35 -5.14
CA ASN A 589 -10.13 -3.90 -4.38
C ASN A 589 -9.95 -3.84 -2.85
N LEU A 590 -8.84 -3.27 -2.36
CA LEU A 590 -8.58 -3.15 -0.93
C LEU A 590 -9.15 -1.85 -0.37
N GLY A 591 -10.26 -1.94 0.35
CA GLY A 591 -10.95 -0.78 0.93
C GLY A 591 -10.05 0.08 1.82
N TRP A 592 -9.10 -0.53 2.56
CA TRP A 592 -8.13 0.21 3.35
C TRP A 592 -7.23 1.12 2.49
N LEU A 593 -6.83 0.69 1.30
CA LEU A 593 -5.98 1.47 0.39
C LEU A 593 -6.79 2.49 -0.43
N GLN A 594 -8.04 2.17 -0.76
CA GLN A 594 -8.95 3.12 -1.41
C GLN A 594 -9.27 4.31 -0.49
N GLU A 595 -9.52 4.04 0.79
CA GLU A 595 -9.84 5.09 1.79
C GLU A 595 -8.59 5.73 2.40
N LEU A 596 -7.38 5.18 2.15
CA LEU A 596 -6.12 5.77 2.59
C LEU A 596 -5.92 7.13 1.92
N PRO A 597 -5.79 8.22 2.68
CA PRO A 597 -5.51 9.52 2.09
C PRO A 597 -4.18 9.49 1.33
N LYS A 598 -4.20 9.87 0.05
CA LYS A 598 -2.97 9.93 -0.75
C LYS A 598 -1.98 10.91 -0.12
N PRO A 599 -0.68 10.60 -0.09
CA PRO A 599 0.29 11.33 0.73
C PRO A 599 0.33 12.84 0.49
N ILE A 600 0.29 13.29 -0.75
CA ILE A 600 0.39 14.71 -1.13
C ILE A 600 -0.99 15.38 -1.17
N THR A 601 -1.96 14.81 -1.89
CA THR A 601 -3.26 15.43 -2.17
C THR A 601 -4.29 15.25 -1.06
N LYS A 602 -4.12 14.25 -0.19
CA LYS A 602 -5.09 13.82 0.83
C LYS A 602 -6.43 13.33 0.27
N LEU A 603 -6.49 13.08 -1.03
CA LEU A 603 -7.63 12.47 -1.71
C LEU A 603 -7.76 10.99 -1.38
N THR A 604 -8.97 10.48 -1.45
CA THR A 604 -9.34 9.07 -1.28
C THR A 604 -10.28 8.65 -2.40
N TRP A 605 -10.36 7.37 -2.70
CA TRP A 605 -11.36 6.75 -3.59
C TRP A 605 -11.29 7.09 -5.08
N ASP A 606 -10.57 8.12 -5.50
CA ASP A 606 -10.45 8.52 -6.90
C ASP A 606 -8.99 8.79 -7.30
N ASN A 607 -8.71 8.70 -8.61
CA ASN A 607 -7.58 9.36 -9.22
C ASN A 607 -8.00 10.72 -9.80
N VAL A 608 -7.01 11.59 -9.99
CA VAL A 608 -7.23 12.96 -10.50
C VAL A 608 -6.22 13.28 -11.59
N ILE A 609 -6.55 14.29 -12.40
CA ILE A 609 -5.61 14.91 -13.32
C ILE A 609 -4.95 16.08 -12.58
N GLY A 610 -3.67 15.91 -12.19
CA GLY A 610 -2.91 16.94 -11.49
C GLY A 610 -2.54 18.09 -12.40
N VAL A 611 -2.83 19.31 -11.95
CA VAL A 611 -2.69 20.55 -12.71
C VAL A 611 -1.93 21.58 -11.88
N ALA A 612 -1.00 22.33 -12.51
CA ALA A 612 -0.32 23.44 -11.85
C ALA A 612 -1.30 24.60 -11.50
N PRO A 613 -1.06 25.35 -10.41
CA PRO A 613 -1.91 26.48 -10.05
C PRO A 613 -2.11 27.51 -11.17
N LYS A 614 -1.04 27.85 -11.88
CA LYS A 614 -1.09 28.81 -12.99
C LYS A 614 -1.89 28.29 -14.19
N LEU A 615 -1.70 27.04 -14.57
CA LEU A 615 -2.48 26.43 -15.66
C LEU A 615 -3.97 26.33 -15.27
N ALA A 616 -4.27 26.04 -14.00
CA ALA A 616 -5.64 26.04 -13.50
C ALA A 616 -6.30 27.43 -13.60
N GLU A 617 -5.56 28.49 -13.27
CA GLU A 617 -6.04 29.88 -13.41
C GLU A 617 -6.30 30.23 -14.87
N GLU A 618 -5.38 29.88 -15.78
CA GLU A 618 -5.51 30.14 -17.24
C GLU A 618 -6.75 29.48 -17.85
N HIS A 619 -7.12 28.28 -17.35
CA HIS A 619 -8.29 27.53 -17.83
C HIS A 619 -9.55 27.68 -16.94
N GLY A 620 -9.51 28.53 -15.90
CA GLY A 620 -10.63 28.74 -14.96
C GLY A 620 -11.06 27.45 -14.26
N LEU A 621 -10.10 26.60 -13.83
CA LEU A 621 -10.34 25.32 -13.20
C LEU A 621 -10.42 25.46 -11.67
N SER A 622 -11.27 24.63 -11.07
CA SER A 622 -11.36 24.38 -9.66
C SER A 622 -11.19 22.89 -9.38
N ASN A 623 -10.80 22.52 -8.16
CA ASN A 623 -10.70 21.12 -7.76
C ASN A 623 -12.03 20.39 -7.94
N GLY A 624 -12.03 19.27 -8.69
CA GLY A 624 -13.23 18.51 -9.01
C GLY A 624 -13.90 18.85 -10.33
N ASP A 625 -13.50 19.94 -11.03
CA ASP A 625 -13.97 20.18 -12.39
C ASP A 625 -13.56 19.03 -13.31
N LEU A 626 -14.49 18.48 -14.06
CA LEU A 626 -14.15 17.47 -15.08
C LEU A 626 -13.49 18.14 -16.26
N VAL A 627 -12.32 17.63 -16.62
CA VAL A 627 -11.53 18.11 -17.75
C VAL A 627 -11.36 17.00 -18.78
N ARG A 628 -11.36 17.41 -20.04
CA ARG A 628 -11.08 16.57 -21.21
C ARG A 628 -9.63 16.75 -21.59
N VAL A 629 -8.86 15.66 -21.52
CA VAL A 629 -7.49 15.60 -22.04
C VAL A 629 -7.51 14.87 -23.37
N THR A 630 -7.07 15.53 -24.42
CA THR A 630 -7.03 14.98 -25.77
C THR A 630 -5.59 14.87 -26.26
N LEU A 631 -5.22 13.70 -26.79
CA LEU A 631 -3.93 13.46 -27.43
C LEU A 631 -4.15 12.70 -28.75
N GLY A 632 -3.98 13.41 -29.89
CA GLY A 632 -4.34 12.87 -31.19
C GLY A 632 -5.83 12.49 -31.26
N ARG A 633 -6.14 11.22 -31.47
CA ARG A 633 -7.52 10.70 -31.51
C ARG A 633 -8.05 10.20 -30.15
N HIS A 634 -7.19 10.15 -29.14
CA HIS A 634 -7.51 9.57 -27.84
C HIS A 634 -7.94 10.64 -26.85
N VAL A 635 -8.93 10.32 -26.06
CA VAL A 635 -9.55 11.25 -25.09
C VAL A 635 -9.71 10.54 -23.77
N VAL A 636 -9.38 11.24 -22.69
CA VAL A 636 -9.69 10.84 -21.32
C VAL A 636 -10.40 11.99 -20.61
N ILE A 637 -11.41 11.69 -19.81
CA ILE A 637 -12.11 12.65 -18.97
C ILE A 637 -11.91 12.26 -17.53
N GLY A 638 -11.43 13.23 -16.71
CA GLY A 638 -11.20 13.01 -15.29
C GLY A 638 -11.28 14.32 -14.49
N PRO A 639 -11.37 14.25 -13.16
CA PRO A 639 -11.45 15.44 -12.32
C PRO A 639 -10.08 16.11 -12.17
N ALA A 640 -10.02 17.42 -12.32
CA ALA A 640 -8.83 18.22 -12.10
C ALA A 640 -8.54 18.39 -10.61
N TRP A 641 -7.27 18.40 -10.24
CA TRP A 641 -6.79 18.74 -8.91
C TRP A 641 -5.59 19.69 -8.99
N ILE A 642 -5.71 20.85 -8.34
CA ILE A 642 -4.66 21.87 -8.34
C ILE A 642 -3.57 21.46 -7.34
N MET A 643 -2.36 21.24 -7.84
CA MET A 643 -1.22 20.76 -7.08
C MET A 643 -0.17 21.85 -6.90
N PRO A 644 0.02 22.42 -5.70
CA PRO A 644 1.12 23.35 -5.43
C PRO A 644 2.48 22.74 -5.79
N GLY A 645 3.33 23.52 -6.49
CA GLY A 645 4.66 23.07 -6.92
C GLY A 645 4.69 22.15 -8.14
N HIS A 646 3.57 21.92 -8.82
CA HIS A 646 3.50 21.18 -10.08
C HIS A 646 4.07 22.00 -11.25
N ALA A 647 4.71 21.35 -12.24
CA ALA A 647 5.19 21.98 -13.46
C ALA A 647 4.04 22.61 -14.27
N GLU A 648 4.29 23.78 -14.87
CA GLU A 648 3.24 24.64 -15.42
C GLU A 648 2.59 24.08 -16.70
N ARG A 649 3.38 23.39 -17.55
CA ARG A 649 2.90 22.86 -18.84
C ARG A 649 2.72 21.33 -18.81
N THR A 650 2.66 20.75 -17.62
CA THR A 650 2.56 19.30 -17.42
C THR A 650 1.23 18.95 -16.77
N LEU A 651 0.65 17.81 -17.18
CA LEU A 651 -0.47 17.16 -16.49
C LEU A 651 0.00 15.82 -15.94
N SER A 652 -0.29 15.53 -14.67
CA SER A 652 -0.01 14.21 -14.09
C SER A 652 -1.28 13.36 -14.04
N LEU A 653 -1.19 12.14 -14.60
CA LEU A 653 -2.25 11.16 -14.67
C LEU A 653 -1.83 9.91 -13.90
N TYR A 654 -2.72 9.40 -13.04
CA TYR A 654 -2.44 8.28 -12.14
C TYR A 654 -3.18 7.02 -12.57
N ALA A 655 -2.46 5.91 -12.67
CA ALA A 655 -2.98 4.58 -13.00
C ALA A 655 -3.81 3.95 -11.87
N GLY A 656 -4.30 2.75 -12.11
CA GLY A 656 -4.91 1.89 -11.12
C GLY A 656 -6.40 2.08 -10.89
N TYR A 657 -7.03 2.94 -11.68
CA TYR A 657 -8.45 3.25 -11.68
C TYR A 657 -9.08 3.05 -13.06
N GLY A 658 -10.40 3.18 -13.14
CA GLY A 658 -11.16 2.95 -14.37
C GLY A 658 -11.39 1.46 -14.69
N ARG A 659 -10.99 0.57 -13.80
CA ARG A 659 -11.13 -0.88 -13.94
C ARG A 659 -12.59 -1.33 -14.04
N THR A 660 -12.83 -2.38 -14.80
CA THR A 660 -14.17 -2.94 -15.03
C THR A 660 -14.43 -4.24 -14.25
N ARG A 661 -13.33 -4.89 -13.78
CA ARG A 661 -13.37 -6.16 -13.05
C ARG A 661 -12.33 -6.22 -11.93
N ALA A 662 -12.25 -5.16 -11.14
CA ALA A 662 -11.37 -5.10 -9.98
C ALA A 662 -11.96 -5.78 -8.74
N GLY A 663 -13.28 -5.88 -8.66
CA GLY A 663 -14.06 -6.36 -7.53
C GLY A 663 -15.02 -5.29 -7.00
N ARG A 664 -15.88 -5.68 -6.06
CA ARG A 664 -17.00 -4.86 -5.55
C ARG A 664 -16.59 -3.52 -4.95
N VAL A 665 -15.35 -3.39 -4.50
CA VAL A 665 -14.82 -2.14 -3.90
C VAL A 665 -14.38 -1.15 -4.96
N ALA A 666 -13.83 -1.62 -6.09
CA ALA A 666 -13.11 -0.77 -7.02
C ALA A 666 -13.68 -0.72 -8.45
N ASP A 667 -14.66 -1.56 -8.78
CA ASP A 667 -15.25 -1.56 -10.12
C ASP A 667 -15.74 -0.16 -10.51
N ARG A 668 -15.22 0.35 -11.63
CA ARG A 668 -15.59 1.64 -12.26
C ARG A 668 -15.32 2.88 -11.41
N LEU A 669 -14.40 2.80 -10.44
CA LEU A 669 -13.91 3.99 -9.74
C LEU A 669 -12.90 4.75 -10.60
N GLY A 670 -12.97 6.09 -10.58
CA GLY A 670 -12.03 6.96 -11.26
C GLY A 670 -12.05 6.83 -12.80
N TYR A 671 -10.90 7.05 -13.43
CA TYR A 671 -10.73 6.99 -14.88
C TYR A 671 -9.48 6.18 -15.26
N ASP A 672 -9.49 5.57 -16.45
CA ASP A 672 -8.38 4.82 -17.02
C ASP A 672 -7.44 5.73 -17.83
N ILE A 673 -6.12 5.53 -17.67
CA ILE A 673 -5.07 6.27 -18.39
C ILE A 673 -4.54 5.51 -19.61
N ALA A 674 -4.81 4.23 -19.77
CA ALA A 674 -4.29 3.39 -20.85
C ALA A 674 -4.54 3.96 -22.26
N PRO A 675 -5.69 4.60 -22.56
CA PRO A 675 -5.95 5.19 -23.87
C PRO A 675 -4.92 6.24 -24.31
N LEU A 676 -4.26 6.91 -23.38
CA LEU A 676 -3.28 7.97 -23.67
C LEU A 676 -1.82 7.46 -23.68
N ARG A 677 -1.57 6.23 -23.23
CA ARG A 677 -0.24 5.62 -23.20
C ARG A 677 0.08 4.92 -24.53
N THR A 678 1.38 4.82 -24.85
CA THR A 678 1.89 3.98 -25.93
C THR A 678 3.07 3.13 -25.48
N ALA A 679 3.30 2.01 -26.17
CA ALA A 679 4.40 1.11 -25.88
C ALA A 679 5.79 1.76 -26.08
N GLY A 680 5.90 2.70 -27.05
CA GLY A 680 7.15 3.43 -27.31
C GLY A 680 7.47 4.51 -26.27
N ASP A 681 6.45 5.21 -25.77
CA ASP A 681 6.58 6.30 -24.78
C ASP A 681 5.62 6.07 -23.60
N PRO A 682 5.89 5.11 -22.74
CA PRO A 682 4.94 4.70 -21.69
C PRO A 682 4.84 5.68 -20.52
N TRP A 683 5.82 6.59 -20.35
CA TRP A 683 5.95 7.45 -19.17
C TRP A 683 5.62 8.91 -19.42
N LEU A 684 5.83 9.37 -20.66
CA LEU A 684 5.72 10.80 -21.01
C LEU A 684 5.21 10.96 -22.44
N ARG A 685 4.19 11.77 -22.63
CA ARG A 685 3.63 12.09 -23.96
C ARG A 685 3.44 13.59 -24.11
N ARG A 686 3.68 14.13 -25.31
CA ARG A 686 3.58 15.55 -25.62
C ARG A 686 2.45 15.85 -26.58
N GLY A 687 2.09 17.15 -26.70
CA GLY A 687 1.11 17.61 -27.65
C GLY A 687 -0.34 17.41 -27.21
N ALA A 688 -0.58 17.27 -25.90
CA ALA A 688 -1.93 17.15 -25.36
C ALA A 688 -2.62 18.53 -25.26
N SER A 689 -3.94 18.53 -25.37
CA SER A 689 -4.80 19.67 -25.06
C SER A 689 -5.68 19.39 -23.84
N LEU A 690 -6.04 20.47 -23.13
CA LEU A 690 -6.88 20.46 -21.92
C LEU A 690 -8.10 21.33 -22.15
N GLU A 691 -9.29 20.80 -21.88
CA GLU A 691 -10.55 21.52 -22.02
C GLU A 691 -11.45 21.26 -20.80
N LYS A 692 -12.04 22.31 -20.22
CA LYS A 692 -13.04 22.19 -19.16
C LYS A 692 -14.38 21.73 -19.75
N THR A 693 -14.97 20.63 -19.21
CA THR A 693 -16.24 20.10 -19.73
C THR A 693 -17.48 20.87 -19.25
N GLY A 694 -17.35 21.59 -18.15
CA GLY A 694 -18.47 22.22 -17.46
C GLY A 694 -19.17 21.32 -16.43
N GLU A 695 -18.77 20.06 -16.32
CA GLU A 695 -19.27 19.12 -15.29
C GLU A 695 -18.35 19.10 -14.07
N PHE A 696 -18.86 18.64 -12.95
CA PHE A 696 -18.17 18.60 -11.65
C PHE A 696 -18.36 17.25 -10.96
N LEU A 697 -17.26 16.70 -10.44
CA LEU A 697 -17.24 15.50 -9.61
C LEU A 697 -16.84 15.85 -8.18
N PRO A 698 -17.68 15.60 -7.16
CA PRO A 698 -17.29 15.75 -5.76
C PRO A 698 -16.16 14.77 -5.41
N LEU A 699 -15.02 15.29 -4.97
CA LEU A 699 -13.88 14.51 -4.55
C LEU A 699 -13.84 14.36 -3.03
N ALA A 700 -13.53 13.15 -2.56
CA ALA A 700 -13.41 12.85 -1.14
C ALA A 700 -11.98 13.16 -0.66
N THR A 701 -11.83 14.13 0.25
CA THR A 701 -10.54 14.47 0.86
C THR A 701 -10.63 14.49 2.38
N THR A 702 -9.52 14.15 3.04
CA THR A 702 -9.41 14.20 4.50
C THR A 702 -8.81 15.50 5.02
N GLN A 703 -8.31 16.36 4.12
CA GLN A 703 -7.73 17.66 4.46
C GLN A 703 -8.11 18.70 3.40
N SER A 704 -8.80 19.76 3.80
CA SER A 704 -9.30 20.80 2.89
C SER A 704 -8.36 22.02 2.79
N HIS A 705 -7.45 22.20 3.75
CA HIS A 705 -6.53 23.34 3.80
C HIS A 705 -5.10 22.86 4.02
N HIS A 706 -4.19 23.29 3.15
CA HIS A 706 -2.79 22.90 3.17
C HIS A 706 -1.82 24.03 3.52
N ILE A 707 -2.32 25.27 3.68
CA ILE A 707 -1.54 26.46 4.05
C ILE A 707 -1.99 26.91 5.45
N PRO A 708 -1.11 27.06 6.43
CA PRO A 708 -1.49 27.31 7.83
C PRO A 708 -1.86 28.76 8.16
N HIS A 709 -1.99 29.67 7.20
CA HIS A 709 -2.49 31.04 7.34
C HIS A 709 -2.03 31.78 8.62
N GLY A 710 -0.71 31.93 8.81
CA GLY A 710 -0.12 32.68 9.93
C GLY A 710 -0.07 31.95 11.28
N LYS A 711 -0.49 30.66 11.35
CA LYS A 711 -0.28 29.79 12.51
C LYS A 711 0.85 28.82 12.23
N GLU A 712 1.81 28.71 13.12
CA GLU A 712 2.85 27.68 13.02
C GLU A 712 2.30 26.32 13.47
N ALA A 713 1.61 25.62 12.58
CA ALA A 713 1.18 24.24 12.84
C ALA A 713 2.39 23.29 12.97
N ILE A 714 3.47 23.60 12.26
CA ILE A 714 4.73 22.85 12.28
C ILE A 714 5.87 23.82 12.64
N LYS A 715 6.52 23.55 13.75
CA LYS A 715 7.71 24.29 14.18
C LYS A 715 8.90 23.88 13.32
N SER A 716 9.71 24.84 12.91
CA SER A 716 10.99 24.63 12.26
C SER A 716 12.09 25.41 12.98
N GLU A 717 13.29 24.83 13.04
CA GLU A 717 14.44 25.47 13.69
C GLU A 717 15.69 25.34 12.80
N PRO A 718 16.50 26.39 12.67
CA PRO A 718 17.81 26.29 12.05
C PRO A 718 18.66 25.20 12.70
N ARG A 719 19.49 24.50 11.90
CA ARG A 719 20.30 23.35 12.36
C ARG A 719 21.15 23.64 13.60
N ASP A 720 21.76 24.79 13.65
CA ASP A 720 22.65 25.24 14.75
C ASP A 720 21.90 25.47 16.07
N GLU A 721 20.62 25.79 16.00
CA GLU A 721 19.73 25.99 17.13
C GLU A 721 18.90 24.75 17.47
N ALA A 722 18.57 23.92 16.49
CA ALA A 722 17.61 22.81 16.58
C ALA A 722 17.94 21.83 17.72
N TYR A 723 19.20 21.52 17.92
CA TYR A 723 19.68 20.56 18.93
C TYR A 723 20.15 21.21 20.21
N ARG A 724 20.00 22.55 20.32
CA ARG A 724 20.38 23.26 21.54
C ARG A 724 19.46 22.83 22.68
N LYS A 725 20.09 22.42 23.81
CA LYS A 725 19.39 22.03 25.01
C LYS A 725 18.71 23.25 25.67
N VAL A 726 17.46 23.08 26.04
CA VAL A 726 16.69 24.08 26.77
C VAL A 726 16.22 23.46 28.08
N PRO A 727 16.19 24.24 29.19
CA PRO A 727 15.70 23.76 30.46
C PRO A 727 14.17 23.55 30.29
N THR A 728 13.72 22.33 30.13
CA THR A 728 12.30 21.95 30.14
C THR A 728 12.13 20.81 31.13
N GLU A 729 11.09 20.86 31.92
CA GLU A 729 10.71 19.69 32.68
C GLU A 729 10.06 18.65 31.73
N PRO A 730 10.66 17.48 31.60
CA PRO A 730 10.35 16.57 30.50
C PRO A 730 8.99 15.89 30.59
N LEU A 731 8.31 15.92 31.72
CA LEU A 731 7.03 15.25 31.92
C LEU A 731 5.87 16.04 31.32
N TYR A 732 5.86 17.36 31.52
CA TYR A 732 4.80 18.25 31.04
C TYR A 732 5.42 19.47 30.40
N LEU A 733 4.98 19.80 29.18
CA LEU A 733 5.48 20.97 28.43
C LEU A 733 5.20 22.30 29.13
N PHE A 734 4.28 22.37 30.08
CA PHE A 734 3.76 23.61 30.68
C PHE A 734 3.41 23.44 32.16
N GLU A 735 4.38 23.16 33.02
CA GLU A 735 4.13 23.13 34.48
C GLU A 735 3.65 24.47 35.05
N GLN A 736 4.00 25.57 34.42
CA GLN A 736 3.61 26.91 34.85
C GLN A 736 2.29 27.42 34.28
N ALA A 737 1.61 26.64 33.43
CA ALA A 737 0.31 27.07 32.90
C ALA A 737 -0.71 27.17 34.03
N LYS A 738 -1.34 28.36 34.18
CA LYS A 738 -2.43 28.53 35.12
C LYS A 738 -3.58 27.58 34.76
N THR A 739 -3.94 26.70 35.68
CA THR A 739 -5.03 25.76 35.52
C THR A 739 -5.99 25.85 36.70
N LEU A 740 -7.30 25.63 36.41
CA LEU A 740 -8.33 25.53 37.44
C LEU A 740 -8.44 24.08 38.02
N TYR A 741 -7.73 23.13 37.42
CA TYR A 741 -7.78 21.75 37.84
C TYR A 741 -6.56 21.42 38.71
N PRO A 742 -6.73 20.63 39.78
CA PRO A 742 -5.60 20.16 40.55
C PRO A 742 -4.72 19.27 39.68
N PRO A 743 -3.38 19.31 39.86
CA PRO A 743 -2.51 18.40 39.14
C PRO A 743 -2.85 16.96 39.50
N THR A 744 -2.97 16.08 38.52
CA THR A 744 -3.07 14.65 38.74
C THR A 744 -1.70 14.15 39.18
N PRO A 745 -1.56 13.48 40.33
CA PRO A 745 -0.26 12.93 40.71
C PRO A 745 0.22 11.98 39.64
N PRO A 746 1.51 12.03 39.22
CA PRO A 746 2.03 11.09 38.26
C PRO A 746 1.91 9.67 38.85
N SER A 747 1.20 8.81 38.14
CA SER A 747 1.25 7.36 38.37
C SER A 747 2.38 6.77 37.52
N GLU A 748 2.99 5.73 37.96
CA GLU A 748 3.96 4.99 37.17
C GLU A 748 3.30 3.75 36.58
N PRO A 749 3.51 3.49 35.27
CA PRO A 749 4.14 4.30 34.23
C PRO A 749 3.24 5.45 33.71
N VAL A 750 3.86 6.51 33.13
CA VAL A 750 3.15 7.60 32.43
C VAL A 750 3.38 7.46 30.93
N TRP A 751 2.42 6.92 30.22
CA TRP A 751 2.58 6.66 28.79
C TRP A 751 2.53 7.94 27.95
N GLY A 752 3.49 8.09 27.00
CA GLY A 752 3.55 9.19 26.08
C GLY A 752 4.15 8.84 24.72
N MET A 753 4.06 9.78 23.80
CA MET A 753 4.56 9.63 22.43
C MET A 753 5.31 10.87 21.99
N THR A 754 6.44 10.70 21.32
CA THR A 754 7.20 11.76 20.66
C THR A 754 7.25 11.46 19.17
N ILE A 755 6.91 12.46 18.33
CA ILE A 755 6.89 12.33 16.88
C ILE A 755 7.89 13.31 16.28
N ASP A 756 8.93 12.81 15.62
CA ASP A 756 9.94 13.64 14.94
C ASP A 756 9.47 13.96 13.51
N LEU A 757 9.12 15.22 13.26
CA LEU A 757 8.64 15.68 11.95
C LEU A 757 9.76 15.82 10.91
N ASP A 758 11.02 15.91 11.35
CA ASP A 758 12.14 15.85 10.42
C ASP A 758 12.37 14.45 9.86
N GLN A 759 12.07 13.41 10.67
CA GLN A 759 12.12 12.01 10.29
C GLN A 759 10.85 11.57 9.50
N CYS A 760 9.68 12.14 9.80
CA CYS A 760 8.44 11.73 9.16
C CYS A 760 8.44 12.03 7.67
N ILE A 761 8.25 11.01 6.82
CA ILE A 761 8.20 11.12 5.36
C ILE A 761 6.77 11.15 4.78
N GLY A 762 5.73 11.05 5.61
CA GLY A 762 4.34 11.12 5.16
C GLY A 762 3.82 9.88 4.41
N CYS A 763 4.48 8.73 4.49
CA CYS A 763 4.16 7.51 3.72
C CYS A 763 2.84 6.81 4.12
N ASN A 764 2.18 7.24 5.19
CA ASN A 764 0.90 6.71 5.70
C ASN A 764 0.88 5.23 6.14
N ALA A 765 2.03 4.54 6.21
CA ALA A 765 2.10 3.16 6.73
C ALA A 765 1.50 3.05 8.15
N CYS A 766 1.72 4.06 9.00
CA CYS A 766 1.18 4.16 10.35
C CYS A 766 -0.36 4.21 10.39
N ILE A 767 -1.03 4.78 9.37
CA ILE A 767 -2.49 4.85 9.28
C ILE A 767 -3.05 3.44 9.06
N VAL A 768 -2.55 2.71 8.05
CA VAL A 768 -3.01 1.34 7.74
C VAL A 768 -2.66 0.37 8.85
N ALA A 769 -1.46 0.50 9.45
CA ALA A 769 -1.07 -0.31 10.61
C ALA A 769 -2.03 -0.11 11.81
N CYS A 770 -2.43 1.15 12.08
CA CYS A 770 -3.41 1.46 13.10
C CYS A 770 -4.80 0.88 12.76
N GLN A 771 -5.20 0.94 11.49
CA GLN A 771 -6.47 0.40 11.01
C GLN A 771 -6.53 -1.13 11.19
N ALA A 772 -5.49 -1.84 10.77
CA ALA A 772 -5.38 -3.29 10.94
C ALA A 772 -5.35 -3.72 12.41
N GLU A 773 -4.58 -3.01 13.25
CA GLU A 773 -4.44 -3.34 14.67
C GLU A 773 -5.72 -3.11 15.48
N ASN A 774 -6.44 -2.02 15.20
CA ASN A 774 -7.51 -1.53 16.04
C ASN A 774 -8.92 -1.74 15.44
N ASN A 775 -9.08 -2.62 14.46
CA ASN A 775 -10.37 -2.91 13.82
C ASN A 775 -11.10 -1.65 13.35
N ILE A 776 -10.38 -0.70 12.72
CA ILE A 776 -10.97 0.54 12.24
C ILE A 776 -11.69 0.26 10.93
N PRO A 777 -12.99 0.57 10.81
CA PRO A 777 -13.77 0.27 9.62
C PRO A 777 -13.43 1.17 8.43
N VAL A 778 -13.79 0.72 7.22
CA VAL A 778 -13.92 1.52 6.00
C VAL A 778 -15.32 2.10 5.96
N VAL A 779 -15.48 3.36 5.55
CA VAL A 779 -16.78 4.04 5.56
C VAL A 779 -17.31 4.39 4.16
N GLY A 780 -16.44 4.36 3.14
CA GLY A 780 -16.80 4.65 1.77
C GLY A 780 -16.70 6.14 1.38
N LYS A 781 -16.62 6.39 0.08
CA LYS A 781 -16.39 7.71 -0.53
C LYS A 781 -17.35 8.78 -0.02
N GLU A 782 -18.68 8.50 -0.02
CA GLU A 782 -19.69 9.46 0.43
C GLU A 782 -19.48 9.92 1.87
N GLN A 783 -19.14 8.99 2.76
CA GLN A 783 -18.96 9.31 4.17
C GLN A 783 -17.67 10.08 4.41
N VAL A 784 -16.61 9.80 3.65
CA VAL A 784 -15.38 10.62 3.69
C VAL A 784 -15.67 12.04 3.20
N THR A 785 -16.45 12.22 2.14
CA THR A 785 -16.88 13.53 1.63
C THR A 785 -17.66 14.32 2.68
N MET A 786 -18.41 13.62 3.53
CA MET A 786 -19.12 14.23 4.68
C MET A 786 -18.22 14.44 5.93
N GLY A 787 -16.90 14.18 5.82
CA GLY A 787 -15.95 14.31 6.94
C GLY A 787 -16.10 13.22 8.02
N ARG A 788 -16.64 12.05 7.67
CA ARG A 788 -16.94 10.95 8.60
C ARG A 788 -15.93 9.81 8.55
N ASN A 789 -14.75 10.03 7.99
CA ASN A 789 -13.66 9.04 7.97
C ASN A 789 -13.29 8.60 9.40
N MET A 790 -12.97 7.31 9.57
CA MET A 790 -12.79 6.69 10.89
C MET A 790 -11.33 6.52 11.33
N HIS A 791 -10.35 6.93 10.55
CA HIS A 791 -8.94 6.82 10.92
C HIS A 791 -8.64 7.51 12.26
N TRP A 792 -8.06 6.78 13.23
CA TRP A 792 -7.68 7.31 14.55
C TRP A 792 -6.42 8.18 14.50
N LEU A 793 -5.60 7.96 13.49
CA LEU A 793 -4.41 8.73 13.17
C LEU A 793 -4.58 9.30 11.77
N ARG A 794 -4.38 10.61 11.62
CA ARG A 794 -4.25 11.26 10.32
C ARG A 794 -2.83 11.78 10.15
N VAL A 795 -2.37 11.94 8.93
CA VAL A 795 -1.09 12.59 8.59
C VAL A 795 -1.42 13.82 7.75
N ASP A 796 -1.38 14.99 8.38
CA ASP A 796 -1.64 16.25 7.69
C ASP A 796 -0.42 16.66 6.85
N HIS A 797 -0.63 17.39 5.75
CA HIS A 797 0.39 17.88 4.85
C HIS A 797 0.25 19.38 4.67
N TYR A 798 1.33 20.13 4.90
CA TYR A 798 1.34 21.59 4.85
C TYR A 798 2.43 22.10 3.91
N TYR A 799 2.12 23.15 3.18
CA TYR A 799 3.05 23.91 2.34
C TYR A 799 3.38 25.25 3.00
N LYS A 800 4.60 25.75 2.75
CA LYS A 800 5.06 27.10 3.11
C LYS A 800 5.55 27.81 1.84
N GLY A 801 5.25 29.10 1.69
CA GLY A 801 5.64 29.91 0.54
C GLY A 801 4.60 29.96 -0.57
N ASP A 802 5.01 30.34 -1.78
CA ASP A 802 4.15 30.48 -2.95
C ASP A 802 3.63 29.11 -3.41
N PRO A 803 2.32 28.92 -3.63
CA PRO A 803 1.76 27.70 -4.20
C PRO A 803 2.36 27.30 -5.57
N ALA A 804 2.84 28.24 -6.36
CA ALA A 804 3.47 27.94 -7.63
C ALA A 804 4.84 27.26 -7.45
N GLU A 805 5.63 27.67 -6.45
CA GLU A 805 6.92 27.07 -6.09
C GLU A 805 7.09 27.06 -4.56
N PRO A 806 6.46 26.13 -3.84
CA PRO A 806 6.54 26.06 -2.38
C PRO A 806 8.00 25.99 -1.88
N GLU A 807 8.31 26.81 -0.89
CA GLU A 807 9.65 26.84 -0.30
C GLU A 807 9.98 25.56 0.48
N SER A 808 8.99 25.02 1.15
CA SER A 808 9.07 23.79 1.92
C SER A 808 7.71 23.13 2.08
N SER A 809 7.73 21.86 2.46
CA SER A 809 6.55 21.11 2.81
C SER A 809 6.85 20.18 3.99
N ALA A 810 5.83 19.86 4.78
CA ALA A 810 6.02 19.03 5.95
C ALA A 810 4.78 18.18 6.26
N PHE A 811 5.02 17.02 6.88
CA PHE A 811 3.97 16.08 7.29
C PHE A 811 3.85 16.06 8.80
N GLN A 812 2.62 16.04 9.31
CA GLN A 812 2.33 15.99 10.74
C GLN A 812 1.36 14.85 11.06
N PRO A 813 1.84 13.72 11.59
CA PRO A 813 0.96 12.69 12.16
C PRO A 813 0.23 13.21 13.40
N VAL A 814 -1.10 13.09 13.42
CA VAL A 814 -1.97 13.64 14.50
C VAL A 814 -2.85 12.52 15.07
N PRO A 815 -2.38 11.77 16.08
CA PRO A 815 -3.21 10.85 16.88
C PRO A 815 -3.93 11.62 18.02
N CYS A 816 -4.60 10.87 18.93
CA CYS A 816 -5.03 11.47 20.20
C CYS A 816 -3.80 11.93 21.01
N MET A 817 -3.88 13.13 21.58
CA MET A 817 -2.78 13.69 22.38
C MET A 817 -2.72 13.14 23.80
N HIS A 818 -3.70 12.35 24.26
CA HIS A 818 -3.83 11.86 25.64
C HIS A 818 -3.55 12.95 26.66
N CYS A 819 -4.26 14.09 26.49
CA CYS A 819 -4.06 15.30 27.27
C CYS A 819 -4.24 15.05 28.77
N GLU A 820 -3.35 15.57 29.59
CA GLU A 820 -3.49 15.53 31.05
C GLU A 820 -4.73 16.33 31.50
N GLN A 821 -4.93 17.47 30.88
CA GLN A 821 -6.11 18.30 31.09
C GLN A 821 -7.02 18.19 29.86
N ALA A 822 -7.77 17.10 29.79
CA ALA A 822 -8.53 16.70 28.63
C ALA A 822 -9.91 17.39 28.58
N PRO A 823 -10.15 18.38 27.68
CA PRO A 823 -11.46 19.04 27.57
C PRO A 823 -12.59 18.06 27.20
N CYS A 824 -12.23 16.96 26.52
CA CYS A 824 -13.20 15.94 26.13
C CYS A 824 -13.78 15.15 27.32
N GLU A 825 -13.09 15.09 28.45
CA GLU A 825 -13.59 14.42 29.66
C GLU A 825 -14.64 15.25 30.34
N VAL A 826 -14.36 16.53 30.55
CA VAL A 826 -15.26 17.47 31.18
C VAL A 826 -16.58 17.59 30.41
N GLY A 827 -16.54 17.50 29.09
CA GLY A 827 -17.71 17.58 28.22
C GLY A 827 -18.56 16.31 28.15
N CYS A 828 -18.14 15.20 28.75
CA CYS A 828 -18.87 13.95 28.64
C CYS A 828 -19.92 13.80 29.77
N PRO A 829 -21.25 13.81 29.45
CA PRO A 829 -22.30 13.77 30.50
C PRO A 829 -22.39 12.44 31.23
N VAL A 830 -21.77 11.37 30.71
CA VAL A 830 -21.84 10.01 31.24
C VAL A 830 -20.47 9.44 31.64
N ASN A 831 -19.44 10.28 31.70
CA ASN A 831 -18.07 9.88 32.01
C ASN A 831 -17.58 8.66 31.17
N ALA A 832 -17.97 8.64 29.89
CA ALA A 832 -17.47 7.65 28.93
C ALA A 832 -16.03 7.94 28.46
N THR A 833 -15.52 9.13 28.75
CA THR A 833 -14.13 9.54 28.52
C THR A 833 -13.53 9.89 29.88
N VAL A 834 -12.49 9.19 30.29
CA VAL A 834 -11.87 9.27 31.62
C VAL A 834 -10.36 9.07 31.56
N HIS A 835 -9.62 9.53 32.56
CA HIS A 835 -8.22 9.17 32.78
C HIS A 835 -8.11 7.80 33.45
N GLY A 836 -7.24 6.96 32.87
CA GLY A 836 -6.72 5.76 33.49
C GLY A 836 -5.65 6.09 34.56
N PRO A 837 -5.34 5.15 35.44
CA PRO A 837 -4.31 5.32 36.49
C PRO A 837 -2.89 5.50 35.89
N ASP A 838 -2.68 5.10 34.65
CA ASP A 838 -1.45 5.23 33.86
C ASP A 838 -1.42 6.47 32.97
N GLY A 839 -2.32 7.42 33.22
CA GLY A 839 -2.43 8.68 32.51
C GLY A 839 -3.00 8.58 31.09
N LEU A 840 -3.53 7.43 30.68
CA LEU A 840 -4.22 7.31 29.40
C LEU A 840 -5.59 8.01 29.45
N ASN A 841 -5.92 8.75 28.41
CA ASN A 841 -7.29 9.18 28.19
C ASN A 841 -8.06 8.04 27.54
N GLU A 842 -8.93 7.40 28.28
CA GLU A 842 -9.66 6.22 27.84
C GLU A 842 -11.05 6.59 27.27
N GLN A 843 -11.56 5.74 26.38
CA GLN A 843 -12.93 5.79 25.87
C GLN A 843 -13.65 4.50 26.25
N ILE A 844 -14.64 4.61 27.15
CA ILE A 844 -15.45 3.49 27.61
C ILE A 844 -16.64 3.33 26.65
N TYR A 845 -16.55 2.41 25.71
CA TYR A 845 -17.54 2.26 24.65
C TYR A 845 -18.95 1.96 25.17
N ASN A 846 -19.09 1.10 26.19
CA ASN A 846 -20.38 0.72 26.76
C ASN A 846 -21.08 1.84 27.53
N ARG A 847 -20.36 2.90 27.95
CA ARG A 847 -20.95 4.09 28.57
C ARG A 847 -21.33 5.15 27.55
N CYS A 848 -20.76 5.12 26.35
CA CYS A 848 -20.96 6.15 25.35
C CYS A 848 -22.40 6.14 24.82
N ILE A 849 -23.09 7.26 24.94
CA ILE A 849 -24.46 7.46 24.45
C ILE A 849 -24.51 8.36 23.19
N GLY A 850 -23.34 8.69 22.61
CA GLY A 850 -23.24 9.36 21.31
C GLY A 850 -23.56 10.85 21.29
N THR A 851 -23.45 11.59 22.42
CA THR A 851 -23.68 13.05 22.46
C THR A 851 -22.70 13.83 21.59
N ARG A 852 -21.52 13.30 21.28
CA ARG A 852 -20.45 13.88 20.46
C ARG A 852 -19.82 15.17 21.01
N THR A 853 -20.23 15.64 22.18
CA THR A 853 -19.66 16.82 22.84
C THR A 853 -18.14 16.72 22.98
N CYS A 854 -17.62 15.54 23.29
CA CYS A 854 -16.19 15.27 23.40
C CYS A 854 -15.42 15.50 22.08
N ALA A 855 -16.06 15.30 20.91
CA ALA A 855 -15.45 15.61 19.62
C ALA A 855 -15.44 17.13 19.35
N SER A 856 -16.49 17.83 19.76
CA SER A 856 -16.56 19.29 19.66
C SER A 856 -15.51 19.96 20.55
N TYR A 857 -15.31 19.46 21.75
CA TYR A 857 -14.37 19.99 22.75
C TYR A 857 -12.91 19.62 22.45
N CYS A 858 -12.66 18.55 21.66
CA CYS A 858 -11.30 18.19 21.27
C CYS A 858 -10.71 19.25 20.31
N PRO A 859 -9.67 20.01 20.70
CA PRO A 859 -9.08 21.01 19.81
C PRO A 859 -8.34 20.37 18.63
N TYR A 860 -7.86 19.15 18.80
CA TYR A 860 -7.11 18.40 17.78
C TYR A 860 -7.99 17.66 16.77
N LYS A 861 -9.32 17.57 17.02
CA LYS A 861 -10.31 16.91 16.15
C LYS A 861 -9.94 15.46 15.80
N VAL A 862 -9.52 14.70 16.81
CA VAL A 862 -9.03 13.30 16.66
C VAL A 862 -10.01 12.27 17.21
N ARG A 863 -11.24 12.66 17.46
CA ARG A 863 -12.31 11.75 17.90
C ARG A 863 -13.23 11.43 16.74
N ARG A 864 -13.51 10.12 16.53
CA ARG A 864 -14.28 9.61 15.42
C ARG A 864 -15.58 9.00 15.91
N PHE A 865 -16.68 9.29 15.23
CA PHE A 865 -18.01 8.86 15.63
C PHE A 865 -18.58 7.83 14.66
N ASN A 866 -19.10 6.73 15.18
CA ASN A 866 -19.78 5.70 14.41
C ASN A 866 -21.21 6.14 14.10
N TRP A 867 -21.40 6.83 12.98
CA TRP A 867 -22.71 7.30 12.51
C TRP A 867 -23.62 6.13 12.10
N PHE A 868 -23.02 5.06 11.60
CA PHE A 868 -23.68 3.85 11.18
C PHE A 868 -22.94 2.62 11.76
N ASP A 869 -23.51 1.46 11.62
CA ASP A 869 -22.82 0.20 11.84
C ASP A 869 -22.03 -0.17 10.58
N TRP A 870 -20.77 0.32 10.51
CA TRP A 870 -19.91 0.19 9.34
C TRP A 870 -19.49 -1.26 9.05
N THR A 871 -19.61 -2.13 10.04
CA THR A 871 -19.10 -3.50 9.99
C THR A 871 -20.20 -4.56 10.09
N GLY A 872 -21.45 -4.12 10.20
CA GLY A 872 -22.61 -5.02 10.37
C GLY A 872 -22.84 -5.91 9.15
N ASP A 873 -22.57 -5.39 7.96
CA ASP A 873 -22.77 -6.07 6.68
C ASP A 873 -21.46 -6.64 6.09
N ASP A 874 -20.36 -6.66 6.88
CA ASP A 874 -19.10 -7.27 6.42
C ASP A 874 -19.29 -8.76 6.13
N GLU A 875 -18.80 -9.19 4.96
CA GLU A 875 -18.76 -10.61 4.60
C GLU A 875 -18.03 -11.42 5.69
N PRO A 876 -18.46 -12.65 5.97
CA PRO A 876 -17.86 -13.48 7.00
C PRO A 876 -16.35 -13.64 6.86
N SER A 877 -15.82 -13.73 5.62
CA SER A 877 -14.37 -13.79 5.38
C SER A 877 -13.64 -12.55 5.90
N ILE A 878 -14.16 -11.36 5.64
CA ILE A 878 -13.59 -10.09 6.12
C ILE A 878 -13.57 -10.03 7.66
N GLN A 879 -14.56 -10.59 8.33
CA GLN A 879 -14.61 -10.61 9.79
C GLN A 879 -13.44 -11.37 10.42
N HIS A 880 -12.85 -12.33 9.69
CA HIS A 880 -11.72 -13.12 10.18
C HIS A 880 -10.42 -12.32 10.32
N GLN A 881 -10.25 -11.21 9.60
CA GLN A 881 -9.06 -10.34 9.76
C GLN A 881 -9.06 -9.56 11.08
N ARG A 882 -10.19 -9.47 11.79
CA ARG A 882 -10.32 -8.64 12.99
C ARG A 882 -9.44 -9.14 14.12
N ASN A 883 -8.73 -8.20 14.76
CA ASN A 883 -7.95 -8.47 15.98
C ASN A 883 -8.90 -8.79 17.14
N PRO A 884 -8.86 -9.98 17.72
CA PRO A 884 -9.77 -10.38 18.81
C PRO A 884 -9.52 -9.62 20.12
N ASN A 885 -8.34 -9.02 20.30
CA ASN A 885 -7.97 -8.27 21.50
C ASN A 885 -8.51 -6.83 21.48
N VAL A 886 -9.19 -6.43 20.41
CA VAL A 886 -9.74 -5.08 20.23
C VAL A 886 -11.22 -5.17 19.92
N THR A 887 -12.05 -4.51 20.72
CA THR A 887 -13.49 -4.44 20.53
C THR A 887 -13.84 -3.89 19.15
N VAL A 888 -14.73 -4.55 18.42
CA VAL A 888 -15.42 -4.00 17.26
C VAL A 888 -16.54 -3.09 17.75
N ARG A 889 -16.57 -1.83 17.28
CA ARG A 889 -17.51 -0.84 17.76
C ARG A 889 -18.71 -0.78 16.85
N SER A 890 -19.88 -0.70 17.44
CA SER A 890 -21.14 -0.55 16.73
C SER A 890 -21.53 0.92 16.55
N ARG A 891 -22.66 1.18 15.88
CA ARG A 891 -23.25 2.49 15.73
C ARG A 891 -23.45 3.22 17.06
N GLY A 892 -23.23 4.55 17.05
CA GLY A 892 -23.60 5.44 18.15
C GLY A 892 -22.51 5.65 19.20
N VAL A 893 -21.30 5.12 19.01
CA VAL A 893 -20.17 5.30 19.95
C VAL A 893 -19.05 6.12 19.34
N MET A 894 -18.29 6.78 20.21
CA MET A 894 -17.10 7.53 19.87
C MET A 894 -15.85 6.65 19.91
N GLU A 895 -14.95 6.83 18.96
CA GLU A 895 -13.63 6.17 18.90
C GLU A 895 -12.49 7.18 18.91
N LYS A 896 -11.31 6.73 19.32
CA LYS A 896 -10.07 7.51 19.25
C LYS A 896 -8.85 6.61 19.44
N CYS A 897 -7.65 7.12 19.16
CA CYS A 897 -6.41 6.45 19.48
C CYS A 897 -6.32 6.11 20.97
N THR A 898 -5.96 4.86 21.29
CA THR A 898 -5.80 4.32 22.66
C THR A 898 -4.34 4.07 23.02
N TYR A 899 -3.36 4.49 22.18
CA TYR A 899 -1.96 4.08 22.26
C TYR A 899 -1.79 2.55 22.19
N CYS A 900 -2.70 1.86 21.47
CA CYS A 900 -2.72 0.39 21.41
C CYS A 900 -2.75 -0.24 22.81
N VAL A 901 -3.73 0.13 23.62
CA VAL A 901 -3.88 -0.32 25.03
C VAL A 901 -3.78 -1.83 25.19
N GLN A 902 -4.21 -2.60 24.19
CA GLN A 902 -4.06 -4.07 24.16
C GLN A 902 -2.58 -4.50 24.18
N ARG A 903 -1.68 -3.80 23.47
CA ARG A 903 -0.23 -4.07 23.47
C ARG A 903 0.41 -3.68 24.81
N ILE A 904 -0.05 -2.57 25.41
CA ILE A 904 0.35 -2.18 26.77
C ILE A 904 -0.04 -3.28 27.75
N SER A 905 -1.26 -3.80 27.63
CA SER A 905 -1.79 -4.86 28.52
C SER A 905 -1.01 -6.17 28.33
N GLU A 906 -0.69 -6.56 27.09
CA GLU A 906 0.14 -7.74 26.79
C GLU A 906 1.52 -7.63 27.47
N ALA A 907 2.22 -6.51 27.31
CA ALA A 907 3.53 -6.28 27.93
C ALA A 907 3.45 -6.26 29.47
N ARG A 908 2.41 -5.63 30.04
CA ARG A 908 2.18 -5.63 31.49
C ARG A 908 1.93 -7.03 32.05
N ILE A 909 1.17 -7.86 31.32
CA ILE A 909 0.90 -9.24 31.76
C ILE A 909 2.22 -10.03 31.73
N ALA A 910 2.99 -9.94 30.63
CA ALA A 910 4.27 -10.63 30.50
C ALA A 910 5.26 -10.19 31.60
N ALA A 911 5.44 -8.89 31.79
CA ALA A 911 6.32 -8.34 32.82
C ALA A 911 5.91 -8.77 34.24
N ARG A 912 4.58 -8.82 34.52
CA ARG A 912 4.07 -9.27 35.82
C ARG A 912 4.30 -10.77 36.05
N ILE A 913 4.21 -11.61 35.03
CA ILE A 913 4.52 -13.05 35.10
C ILE A 913 5.99 -13.26 35.51
N GLU A 914 6.87 -12.38 34.97
CA GLU A 914 8.31 -12.42 35.24
C GLU A 914 8.74 -11.60 36.49
N ASP A 915 7.79 -11.01 37.21
CA ASP A 915 8.00 -10.15 38.39
C ASP A 915 9.00 -9.00 38.15
N ARG A 916 8.83 -8.31 37.04
CA ARG A 916 9.65 -7.18 36.60
C ARG A 916 8.81 -6.00 36.09
N PRO A 917 9.35 -4.79 36.04
CA PRO A 917 8.73 -3.67 35.32
C PRO A 917 8.74 -3.93 33.81
N VAL A 918 7.84 -3.21 33.09
CA VAL A 918 7.88 -3.16 31.63
C VAL A 918 9.12 -2.38 31.20
N ALA A 919 9.93 -2.95 30.32
CA ALA A 919 11.16 -2.31 29.84
C ALA A 919 10.88 -1.28 28.75
N ASP A 920 11.78 -0.27 28.60
CA ASP A 920 11.70 0.68 27.49
C ASP A 920 11.80 -0.04 26.15
N GLY A 921 10.84 0.26 25.24
CA GLY A 921 10.75 -0.36 23.92
C GLY A 921 10.06 -1.73 23.87
N GLU A 922 9.68 -2.32 25.02
CA GLU A 922 8.87 -3.55 25.05
C GLU A 922 7.46 -3.30 24.50
N VAL A 923 6.88 -2.14 24.81
CA VAL A 923 5.63 -1.70 24.18
C VAL A 923 5.93 -0.91 22.93
N GLN A 924 5.55 -1.44 21.77
CA GLN A 924 5.58 -0.71 20.50
C GLN A 924 4.15 -0.56 19.97
N THR A 925 3.70 0.68 19.80
CA THR A 925 2.41 0.91 19.14
C THR A 925 2.47 0.50 17.67
N ALA A 926 1.34 0.11 17.06
CA ALA A 926 1.30 -0.35 15.68
C ALA A 926 1.85 0.70 14.69
N CYS A 927 1.57 1.99 14.95
CA CYS A 927 2.08 3.09 14.15
C CYS A 927 3.60 3.30 14.30
N GLN A 928 4.16 3.07 15.50
CA GLN A 928 5.62 3.11 15.73
C GLN A 928 6.30 1.95 15.01
N GLN A 929 5.80 0.74 15.19
CA GLN A 929 6.39 -0.48 14.67
C GLN A 929 6.46 -0.46 13.13
N SER A 930 5.42 0.04 12.45
CA SER A 930 5.38 0.12 10.98
C SER A 930 6.25 1.23 10.40
N CYS A 931 6.70 2.21 11.19
CA CYS A 931 7.35 3.42 10.69
C CYS A 931 8.77 3.16 10.14
N PRO A 932 9.03 3.32 8.82
CA PRO A 932 10.32 2.99 8.22
C PRO A 932 11.45 3.92 8.70
N THR A 933 11.15 5.16 9.01
CA THR A 933 12.13 6.14 9.48
C THR A 933 12.22 6.23 11.01
N GLN A 934 11.38 5.47 11.74
CA GLN A 934 11.30 5.50 13.20
C GLN A 934 10.98 6.91 13.75
N ALA A 935 10.14 7.65 13.02
CA ALA A 935 9.73 9.00 13.43
C ALA A 935 8.84 9.02 14.68
N ILE A 936 8.17 7.90 15.00
CA ILE A 936 7.25 7.77 16.14
C ILE A 936 7.93 6.95 17.22
N VAL A 937 8.02 7.50 18.42
CA VAL A 937 8.57 6.82 19.61
C VAL A 937 7.55 6.88 20.72
N PHE A 938 7.22 5.72 21.30
CA PHE A 938 6.30 5.56 22.42
C PHE A 938 7.05 4.97 23.62
N GLY A 939 6.68 5.37 24.82
CA GLY A 939 7.29 4.85 26.05
C GLY A 939 6.79 5.52 27.32
N ASP A 940 7.43 5.20 28.44
CA ASP A 940 7.16 5.76 29.74
C ASP A 940 7.87 7.11 29.93
N LEU A 941 7.11 8.17 30.14
CA LEU A 941 7.65 9.52 30.41
C LEU A 941 8.23 9.66 31.82
N SER A 942 7.86 8.76 32.74
CA SER A 942 8.40 8.77 34.12
C SER A 942 9.83 8.22 34.18
N ASP A 943 10.22 7.37 33.21
CA ASP A 943 11.59 6.87 33.10
C ASP A 943 12.52 7.89 32.44
N PRO A 944 13.53 8.44 33.19
CA PRO A 944 14.48 9.40 32.64
C PRO A 944 15.32 8.86 31.49
N GLY A 945 15.51 7.55 31.40
CA GLY A 945 16.30 6.88 30.35
C GLY A 945 15.48 6.47 29.13
N ALA A 946 14.16 6.62 29.15
CA ALA A 946 13.31 6.15 28.06
C ALA A 946 13.52 6.94 26.76
N ARG A 947 13.54 6.24 25.63
CA ARG A 947 13.73 6.82 24.28
C ARG A 947 12.65 7.84 23.92
N VAL A 948 11.43 7.71 24.45
CA VAL A 948 10.35 8.67 24.24
C VAL A 948 10.71 10.10 24.70
N ARG A 949 11.68 10.23 25.60
CA ARG A 949 12.18 11.51 26.13
C ARG A 949 13.32 12.11 25.30
N GLU A 950 13.92 11.34 24.38
CA GLU A 950 14.97 11.87 23.52
C GLU A 950 14.52 13.11 22.75
N GLY A 951 15.30 14.18 22.82
CA GLY A 951 15.03 15.42 22.13
C GLY A 951 13.96 16.32 22.76
N ARG A 952 13.21 15.85 23.79
CA ARG A 952 12.22 16.70 24.48
C ARG A 952 12.85 17.88 25.23
N ASP A 953 14.13 17.82 25.53
CA ASP A 953 14.94 18.88 26.13
C ASP A 953 15.66 19.76 25.09
N THR A 954 15.24 19.71 23.83
CA THR A 954 15.79 20.53 22.75
C THR A 954 14.83 21.61 22.31
N LYS A 955 15.35 22.62 21.61
CA LYS A 955 14.57 23.73 21.06
C LYS A 955 13.51 23.29 20.05
N ARG A 956 13.70 22.14 19.40
CA ARG A 956 12.74 21.52 18.48
C ARG A 956 11.45 21.05 19.14
N HIS A 957 11.48 20.78 20.47
CA HIS A 957 10.33 20.19 21.15
C HIS A 957 9.18 21.17 21.29
N TYR A 958 7.95 20.72 21.00
CA TYR A 958 6.73 21.51 21.17
C TYR A 958 5.47 20.63 21.28
N GLY A 959 4.42 21.20 21.84
CA GLY A 959 3.07 20.64 21.84
C GLY A 959 2.21 21.32 20.78
N LEU A 960 1.40 20.55 20.07
CA LEU A 960 0.41 21.13 19.14
C LEU A 960 -0.64 21.91 19.93
N LEU A 961 -0.93 23.17 19.53
CA LEU A 961 -1.86 24.08 20.19
C LEU A 961 -1.57 24.22 21.70
N GLU A 962 -0.32 24.39 22.04
CA GLU A 962 0.17 24.43 23.42
C GLU A 962 -0.46 25.58 24.24
N GLU A 963 -0.83 26.67 23.57
CA GLU A 963 -1.50 27.83 24.17
C GLU A 963 -2.85 27.50 24.82
N LEU A 964 -3.45 26.34 24.48
CA LEU A 964 -4.72 25.89 25.07
C LEU A 964 -4.54 25.20 26.43
N GLY A 965 -3.29 24.96 26.89
CA GLY A 965 -3.00 24.42 28.20
C GLY A 965 -3.50 23.00 28.46
N THR A 966 -3.73 22.20 27.42
CA THR A 966 -4.27 20.82 27.54
C THR A 966 -3.25 19.81 28.07
N ARG A 967 -1.98 20.18 28.15
CA ARG A 967 -0.85 19.31 28.58
C ARG A 967 -0.81 17.98 27.79
N PRO A 968 -0.50 18.01 26.47
CA PRO A 968 -0.46 16.82 25.64
C PRO A 968 0.68 15.89 26.04
N LYS A 969 0.41 14.56 26.04
CA LYS A 969 1.44 13.52 26.19
C LYS A 969 2.00 13.08 24.84
N THR A 970 1.28 13.26 23.73
CA THR A 970 1.86 13.24 22.39
C THR A 970 2.44 14.63 22.07
N THR A 971 3.74 14.67 21.78
CA THR A 971 4.46 15.91 21.45
C THR A 971 5.31 15.72 20.20
N TYR A 972 5.85 16.81 19.70
CA TYR A 972 6.57 16.83 18.43
C TYR A 972 7.99 17.35 18.57
N LEU A 973 8.88 16.84 17.72
CA LEU A 973 10.16 17.49 17.39
C LEU A 973 10.00 18.15 16.01
N GLY A 974 10.22 19.45 15.94
CA GLY A 974 10.07 20.26 14.73
C GLY A 974 11.08 19.90 13.63
N VAL A 975 10.85 20.42 12.44
CA VAL A 975 11.73 20.22 11.28
C VAL A 975 13.04 20.96 11.45
N VAL A 976 14.14 20.39 10.97
CA VAL A 976 15.47 21.03 10.94
C VAL A 976 15.66 21.75 9.61
N GLU A 977 15.79 23.08 9.65
CA GLU A 977 16.10 23.89 8.48
C GLU A 977 17.59 23.89 8.18
N LEU A 978 17.94 23.65 6.94
CA LEU A 978 19.31 23.75 6.43
C LEU A 978 19.46 25.05 5.61
N PRO A 979 20.63 25.72 5.66
CA PRO A 979 20.85 26.93 4.87
C PRO A 979 20.71 26.62 3.37
N LYS A 980 20.19 27.56 2.59
CA LYS A 980 20.12 27.45 1.12
C LYS A 980 21.54 27.40 0.53
N ILE A 981 21.72 26.66 -0.57
CA ILE A 981 23.06 26.49 -1.22
C ILE A 981 23.53 27.81 -1.85
N VAL A 982 22.61 28.55 -2.45
CA VAL A 982 22.86 29.87 -2.99
C VAL A 982 21.88 30.81 -2.33
N GLU A 983 22.37 31.79 -1.58
CA GLU A 983 21.55 32.89 -1.12
C GLU A 983 21.20 33.75 -2.36
N GLY A 984 20.02 33.54 -2.89
CA GLY A 984 19.45 34.42 -3.92
C GLY A 984 18.76 35.58 -3.22
N GLU A 985 18.90 36.78 -3.75
CA GLU A 985 17.96 37.88 -3.44
C GLU A 985 16.51 37.42 -3.69
N PRO A 986 15.53 37.92 -2.92
CA PRO A 986 14.15 37.47 -2.92
C PRO A 986 13.46 37.58 -4.27
#